data_7aeeb46881607f53b73e9e1e528f9fe9
#
_entry.id   7aeeb46881607f53b73e9e1e528f9fe9
#
_cell.length_a   1.000
_cell.length_b   1.000
_cell.length_c   1.000
_cell.angle_alpha   90.00
_cell.angle_beta   90.00
_cell.angle_gamma   90.00
#
_symmetry.space_group_name_H-M   'P 1'
#
loop_
_entity.id
_entity.type
_entity.pdbx_description
1 polymer ?
#
loop_
_entity_poly.entity_id
_entity_poly.type
_entity_poly.pdbx_seq_one_letter_code
_entity_poly.pdbx_strand_id
1 'polypeptide(L)'
;MDSTNWQAFYEKLVSDGTTRDAAHKEIPSNSPPETKISSSKANRAVHFHYITNNSFRTLGLPVTASKRDIFGRVEEIDTFTAIGQSPEYDSDIRILGDVVRSKEATNHAQRTLDTKTSKLADVVAWFWVFSELDKLALRALNQGDVDKARTVWSASSHQLDTYHRKNLATLESILIITDPLNEGEHLKSSIKYWGEFIKSGDLLNYISKCDKELIENGNNAEIVRSLNQYFSHLVIPVIDKLIAGNDLDEIRQVLGTFKSSLPESVTTDAIEKYTSKITSIIDNICRAHTNLNLSGNYGILLKETMSFCKVIRTPYELLKAVNDSFIIESYGDKIGKLILDSAIEYGNKTEQWENSKILCENARHFIVGAALKERCENNINIIQKNVEGQKLWKNVEPIKEAPGLHTINGCGTTLYGHTNYDEHSKSYETTRYFVFLMIPIFPLGRYRVIDAGDNCYRFIGKVPFRTFDKWHLCISILILAYMFFGSSIEKEFTTPKPNPPRPAPAPAPAPNPTPVPIPAPAPAPTPVPIPAPDFRDRLTQLKQDIETKKIKLSALESEIQSMDNRLDTLNTQLENSKRLIDMGLDDRSTVVSHNDKVKQFNALVNRRNNIFAEYKSLLASVNADIDEFNTLNRRRR
;
A
#
# COMPACT_ATOMS: atom_id res chain seq x y z
N MET A 1 5.54 15.36 13.75
CA MET A 1 5.22 16.34 12.70
C MET A 1 3.71 16.45 12.62
N ASP A 2 3.15 17.62 12.81
CA ASP A 2 1.73 17.89 12.64
C ASP A 2 1.27 17.52 11.23
N SER A 3 -0.01 17.15 11.06
CA SER A 3 -0.63 16.92 9.73
C SER A 3 -0.40 18.12 8.79
N THR A 4 -0.28 19.34 9.33
CA THR A 4 0.17 20.56 8.66
C THR A 4 1.58 20.46 8.09
N ASN A 5 2.46 19.67 8.65
CA ASN A 5 3.86 19.59 8.22
C ASN A 5 4.08 18.66 7.02
N TRP A 6 3.24 17.61 6.85
CA TRP A 6 3.26 16.78 5.65
C TRP A 6 2.64 17.50 4.46
N GLN A 7 1.55 18.22 4.68
CA GLN A 7 0.91 19.03 3.66
C GLN A 7 1.82 20.19 3.23
N ALA A 8 2.44 20.89 4.18
CA ALA A 8 3.42 21.94 3.92
C ALA A 8 4.69 21.42 3.25
N PHE A 9 5.15 20.21 3.60
CA PHE A 9 6.28 19.55 2.93
C PHE A 9 5.94 19.18 1.49
N TYR A 10 4.72 18.66 1.24
CA TYR A 10 4.29 18.33 -0.11
C TYR A 10 3.97 19.58 -0.94
N GLU A 11 3.29 20.59 -0.38
CA GLU A 11 3.05 21.89 -1.02
C GLU A 11 4.36 22.63 -1.31
N LYS A 12 5.35 22.52 -0.43
CA LYS A 12 6.69 23.05 -0.65
C LYS A 12 7.44 22.28 -1.74
N LEU A 13 7.32 20.95 -1.81
CA LEU A 13 7.86 20.14 -2.90
C LEU A 13 7.23 20.47 -4.26
N VAL A 14 5.94 20.81 -4.26
CA VAL A 14 5.19 21.17 -5.48
C VAL A 14 5.51 22.62 -5.89
N SER A 15 5.64 23.55 -4.94
CA SER A 15 5.98 24.96 -5.21
C SER A 15 7.45 25.16 -5.60
N ASP A 16 8.39 24.41 -5.02
CA ASP A 16 9.81 24.48 -5.36
C ASP A 16 10.14 23.82 -6.72
N GLY A 17 9.17 23.09 -7.32
CA GLY A 17 9.25 22.60 -8.69
C GLY A 17 9.20 23.70 -9.75
N THR A 18 8.77 24.92 -9.40
CA THR A 18 8.70 26.10 -10.30
C THR A 18 9.92 27.03 -10.20
N THR A 19 10.78 26.87 -9.20
CA THR A 19 12.02 27.67 -9.05
C THR A 19 13.19 26.74 -8.73
N ARG A 20 13.84 26.26 -9.77
CA ARG A 20 15.14 25.55 -9.67
C ARG A 20 16.26 26.57 -9.51
N ASP A 21 16.98 26.50 -8.40
CA ASP A 21 18.45 26.65 -8.26
C ASP A 21 18.94 26.95 -6.81
N ALA A 22 18.10 26.80 -5.79
CA ALA A 22 18.48 27.23 -4.43
C ALA A 22 18.52 26.14 -3.34
N ALA A 23 18.39 24.86 -3.65
CA ALA A 23 18.26 23.80 -2.63
C ALA A 23 19.55 23.01 -2.33
N HIS A 24 20.72 23.57 -2.57
CA HIS A 24 21.99 23.06 -2.06
C HIS A 24 22.74 24.16 -1.31
N LYS A 25 22.20 24.62 -0.20
CA LYS A 25 22.96 25.34 0.83
C LYS A 25 22.43 25.01 2.23
N GLU A 26 23.26 24.25 2.91
CA GLU A 26 23.53 24.20 4.35
C GLU A 26 22.38 24.54 5.32
N ILE A 27 21.94 23.52 6.04
CA ILE A 27 21.25 23.67 7.33
C ILE A 27 22.29 24.19 8.33
N PRO A 28 22.14 25.38 8.90
CA PRO A 28 23.00 25.84 9.97
C PRO A 28 22.70 25.06 11.25
N SER A 29 23.70 24.35 11.76
CA SER A 29 23.73 23.85 13.12
C SER A 29 23.86 25.03 14.09
N ASN A 30 22.75 25.53 14.61
CA ASN A 30 22.76 26.38 15.78
C ASN A 30 21.71 25.89 16.76
N SER A 31 22.19 25.22 17.80
CA SER A 31 21.45 24.96 19.03
C SER A 31 21.23 26.23 19.78
N PRO A 32 20.00 26.60 20.14
CA PRO A 32 19.77 27.57 21.16
C PRO A 32 19.47 26.89 22.51
N PRO A 33 19.71 27.59 23.61
CA PRO A 33 19.87 26.99 24.93
C PRO A 33 18.55 26.76 25.65
N GLU A 34 18.61 25.85 26.57
CA GLU A 34 17.84 25.54 27.81
C GLU A 34 16.38 26.02 28.05
N THR A 35 15.80 26.90 27.25
CA THR A 35 14.41 27.38 27.45
C THR A 35 13.32 26.48 26.82
N LYS A 36 13.68 25.43 26.07
CA LYS A 36 12.71 24.51 25.42
C LYS A 36 12.12 23.44 26.33
N ILE A 37 12.69 23.19 27.51
CA ILE A 37 12.23 22.11 28.40
C ILE A 37 10.93 22.49 29.13
N SER A 38 10.70 23.76 29.46
CA SER A 38 9.48 24.18 30.17
C SER A 38 8.23 24.20 29.25
N SER A 39 8.39 24.57 27.99
CA SER A 39 7.28 24.59 27.03
C SER A 39 6.83 23.19 26.61
N SER A 40 7.73 22.21 26.59
CA SER A 40 7.38 20.84 26.26
C SER A 40 6.57 20.15 27.37
N LYS A 41 6.87 20.42 28.63
CA LYS A 41 6.09 19.91 29.78
C LYS A 41 4.69 20.52 29.84
N ALA A 42 4.53 21.80 29.59
CA ALA A 42 3.23 22.48 29.57
C ALA A 42 2.32 21.92 28.43
N ASN A 43 2.86 21.73 27.24
CA ASN A 43 2.10 21.14 26.13
C ASN A 43 1.70 19.67 26.40
N ARG A 44 2.52 18.89 27.09
CA ARG A 44 2.18 17.52 27.49
C ARG A 44 1.05 17.47 28.50
N ALA A 45 1.05 18.33 29.50
CA ALA A 45 0.00 18.40 30.50
C ALA A 45 -1.39 18.62 29.87
N VAL A 46 -1.48 19.35 28.75
CA VAL A 46 -2.73 19.58 28.03
C VAL A 46 -3.26 18.28 27.40
N HIS A 47 -2.39 17.41 26.88
CA HIS A 47 -2.82 16.16 26.24
C HIS A 47 -3.29 15.09 27.25
N PHE A 48 -2.75 15.09 28.46
CA PHE A 48 -3.06 14.11 29.51
C PHE A 48 -3.88 14.71 30.66
N HIS A 49 -4.78 15.64 30.34
CA HIS A 49 -5.56 16.39 31.34
C HIS A 49 -6.40 15.50 32.26
N TYR A 50 -6.86 14.31 31.83
CA TYR A 50 -7.58 13.36 32.71
C TYR A 50 -6.75 12.85 33.89
N ILE A 51 -5.42 12.87 33.75
CA ILE A 51 -4.48 12.49 34.82
C ILE A 51 -3.99 13.74 35.54
N THR A 52 -3.51 14.76 34.81
CA THR A 52 -2.90 15.95 35.42
C THR A 52 -3.90 16.84 36.13
N ASN A 53 -5.13 16.96 35.62
CA ASN A 53 -6.20 17.78 36.15
C ASN A 53 -7.34 16.96 36.76
N ASN A 54 -7.06 15.70 37.13
CA ASN A 54 -8.04 14.83 37.77
C ASN A 54 -8.62 15.47 39.02
N SER A 55 -9.94 15.49 39.18
CA SER A 55 -10.63 16.18 40.27
C SER A 55 -10.29 15.60 41.63
N PHE A 56 -10.07 14.30 41.75
CA PHE A 56 -9.62 13.67 43.01
C PHE A 56 -8.19 14.09 43.37
N ARG A 57 -7.31 14.24 42.37
CA ARG A 57 -5.98 14.80 42.58
C ARG A 57 -6.07 16.28 43.04
N THR A 58 -6.87 17.09 42.35
CA THR A 58 -7.03 18.51 42.66
C THR A 58 -7.53 18.71 44.06
N LEU A 59 -8.48 17.91 44.52
CA LEU A 59 -9.03 18.00 45.87
C LEU A 59 -8.22 17.23 46.92
N GLY A 60 -7.24 16.42 46.52
CA GLY A 60 -6.49 15.58 47.44
C GLY A 60 -7.36 14.52 48.12
N LEU A 61 -8.38 13.99 47.41
CA LEU A 61 -9.35 13.04 47.92
C LEU A 61 -9.19 11.66 47.28
N PRO A 62 -9.51 10.57 47.98
CA PRO A 62 -9.64 9.26 47.36
C PRO A 62 -10.90 9.17 46.48
N VAL A 63 -10.90 8.26 45.48
CA VAL A 63 -12.07 8.05 44.58
C VAL A 63 -13.34 7.59 45.32
N THR A 64 -13.21 7.13 46.55
CA THR A 64 -14.30 6.72 47.44
C THR A 64 -14.91 7.87 48.25
N ALA A 65 -14.44 9.10 48.05
CA ALA A 65 -14.90 10.26 48.81
C ALA A 65 -16.41 10.50 48.58
N SER A 66 -17.12 10.70 49.69
CA SER A 66 -18.54 11.05 49.67
C SER A 66 -18.75 12.51 49.22
N LYS A 67 -19.99 12.85 48.83
CA LYS A 67 -20.35 14.27 48.55
C LYS A 67 -20.03 15.22 49.70
N ARG A 68 -20.19 14.72 50.94
CA ARG A 68 -19.85 15.49 52.14
C ARG A 68 -18.34 15.75 52.25
N ASP A 69 -17.52 14.72 51.95
CA ASP A 69 -16.07 14.85 51.98
C ASP A 69 -15.59 15.83 50.91
N ILE A 70 -16.19 15.79 49.71
CA ILE A 70 -15.89 16.70 48.61
C ILE A 70 -16.20 18.13 49.00
N PHE A 71 -17.42 18.38 49.56
CA PHE A 71 -17.82 19.73 50.01
C PHE A 71 -16.91 20.26 51.13
N GLY A 72 -16.69 19.46 52.16
CA GLY A 72 -15.79 19.85 53.27
C GLY A 72 -14.35 20.13 52.82
N ARG A 73 -13.83 19.38 51.83
CA ARG A 73 -12.52 19.59 51.28
C ARG A 73 -12.41 20.91 50.47
N VAL A 74 -13.44 21.27 49.73
CA VAL A 74 -13.49 22.56 49.01
C VAL A 74 -13.49 23.71 49.99
N GLU A 75 -14.28 23.67 51.08
CA GLU A 75 -14.29 24.69 52.14
C GLU A 75 -12.91 24.78 52.84
N GLU A 76 -12.29 23.64 53.13
CA GLU A 76 -10.94 23.58 53.70
C GLU A 76 -9.92 24.31 52.81
N ILE A 77 -9.88 23.95 51.50
CA ILE A 77 -8.96 24.55 50.51
C ILE A 77 -9.23 26.06 50.37
N ASP A 78 -10.49 26.47 50.29
CA ASP A 78 -10.87 27.90 50.22
C ASP A 78 -10.36 28.67 51.44
N THR A 79 -10.44 28.07 52.64
CA THR A 79 -9.92 28.68 53.89
C THR A 79 -8.41 28.85 53.82
N PHE A 80 -7.64 27.83 53.40
CA PHE A 80 -6.20 27.94 53.23
C PHE A 80 -5.80 28.97 52.15
N THR A 81 -6.52 28.98 51.05
CA THR A 81 -6.26 29.90 49.93
C THR A 81 -6.51 31.36 50.34
N ALA A 82 -7.54 31.58 51.16
CA ALA A 82 -7.84 32.95 51.68
C ALA A 82 -6.72 33.53 52.53
N ILE A 83 -5.91 32.71 53.17
CA ILE A 83 -4.73 33.15 53.95
C ILE A 83 -3.41 33.02 53.17
N GLY A 84 -3.49 32.77 51.83
CA GLY A 84 -2.32 32.69 50.96
C GLY A 84 -1.52 31.37 51.07
N GLN A 85 -2.13 30.32 51.64
CA GLN A 85 -1.51 28.99 51.77
C GLN A 85 -2.14 28.01 50.79
N SER A 86 -1.36 27.05 50.32
CA SER A 86 -1.84 25.90 49.55
C SER A 86 -1.65 24.65 50.40
N PRO A 87 -2.74 23.95 50.78
CA PRO A 87 -2.61 22.70 51.54
C PRO A 87 -1.97 21.59 50.69
N GLU A 88 -1.16 20.72 51.35
CA GLU A 88 -0.59 19.52 50.74
C GLU A 88 -1.31 18.27 51.30
N TYR A 89 -1.50 17.27 50.45
CA TYR A 89 -2.18 16.02 50.81
C TYR A 89 -1.33 14.81 50.45
N ASP A 90 -1.53 13.69 51.13
CA ASP A 90 -0.79 12.43 50.88
C ASP A 90 -0.96 11.92 49.44
N SER A 91 -2.04 12.33 48.77
CA SER A 91 -2.37 11.97 47.36
C SER A 91 -1.74 12.93 46.33
N ASP A 92 -0.96 13.94 46.76
CA ASP A 92 -0.25 14.80 45.84
C ASP A 92 0.98 14.10 45.30
N ILE A 93 0.85 13.53 44.14
CA ILE A 93 1.91 12.74 43.49
C ILE A 93 2.92 13.71 42.88
N ARG A 94 4.04 13.94 43.58
CA ARG A 94 5.06 14.94 43.21
C ARG A 94 5.70 14.70 41.84
N ILE A 95 5.78 13.46 41.37
CA ILE A 95 6.31 13.18 40.03
C ILE A 95 5.49 13.81 38.91
N LEU A 96 4.19 14.11 39.15
CA LEU A 96 3.31 14.86 38.22
C LEU A 96 3.46 16.39 38.36
N GLY A 97 4.30 16.89 39.25
CA GLY A 97 4.42 18.30 39.59
C GLY A 97 3.40 18.77 40.63
N ASP A 98 3.50 20.03 41.01
CA ASP A 98 2.65 20.64 42.04
C ASP A 98 1.19 20.73 41.62
N VAL A 99 0.29 20.60 42.58
CA VAL A 99 -1.15 20.76 42.38
C VAL A 99 -1.55 22.21 42.60
N VAL A 100 -2.05 22.84 41.55
CA VAL A 100 -2.59 24.21 41.65
C VAL A 100 -4.03 24.14 42.17
N ARG A 101 -4.24 24.61 43.41
CA ARG A 101 -5.53 24.66 44.09
C ARG A 101 -6.10 26.06 44.11
N SER A 102 -6.29 26.66 42.92
CA SER A 102 -7.03 27.91 42.83
C SER A 102 -8.52 27.70 43.07
N LYS A 103 -9.23 28.77 43.44
CA LYS A 103 -10.70 28.73 43.64
C LYS A 103 -11.42 28.22 42.36
N GLU A 104 -10.93 28.58 41.19
CA GLU A 104 -11.46 28.12 39.90
C GLU A 104 -11.23 26.63 39.73
N ALA A 105 -10.03 26.13 40.04
CA ALA A 105 -9.67 24.71 39.91
C ALA A 105 -10.49 23.83 40.88
N THR A 106 -10.64 24.23 42.14
CA THR A 106 -11.42 23.50 43.15
C THR A 106 -12.90 23.50 42.84
N ASN A 107 -13.49 24.63 42.43
CA ASN A 107 -14.88 24.69 41.98
C ASN A 107 -15.12 23.88 40.71
N HIS A 108 -14.16 23.83 39.78
CA HIS A 108 -14.26 23.00 38.62
C HIS A 108 -14.24 21.51 39.00
N ALA A 109 -13.32 21.09 39.86
CA ALA A 109 -13.23 19.74 40.38
C ALA A 109 -14.51 19.31 41.09
N GLN A 110 -15.11 20.15 41.93
CA GLN A 110 -16.38 19.88 42.58
C GLN A 110 -17.49 19.65 41.57
N ARG A 111 -17.70 20.54 40.59
CA ARG A 111 -18.73 20.37 39.55
C ARG A 111 -18.54 19.11 38.71
N THR A 112 -17.30 18.74 38.42
CA THR A 112 -16.95 17.52 37.71
C THR A 112 -17.38 16.30 38.51
N LEU A 113 -17.15 16.27 39.82
CA LEU A 113 -17.51 15.17 40.70
C LEU A 113 -19.02 15.11 41.04
N ASP A 114 -19.75 16.21 40.86
CA ASP A 114 -21.22 16.24 41.02
C ASP A 114 -21.95 15.59 39.82
N THR A 115 -21.28 15.48 38.66
CA THR A 115 -21.87 14.89 37.45
C THR A 115 -21.42 13.44 37.31
N LYS A 116 -22.35 12.48 37.25
CA LYS A 116 -22.06 11.02 37.19
C LYS A 116 -21.06 10.66 36.09
N THR A 117 -21.30 11.12 34.86
CA THR A 117 -20.45 10.81 33.70
C THR A 117 -19.01 11.35 33.87
N SER A 118 -18.87 12.60 34.31
CA SER A 118 -17.55 13.21 34.50
C SER A 118 -16.81 12.59 35.69
N LYS A 119 -17.55 12.31 36.81
CA LYS A 119 -16.99 11.59 37.96
C LYS A 119 -16.47 10.22 37.57
N LEU A 120 -17.21 9.48 36.73
CA LEU A 120 -16.79 8.17 36.24
C LEU A 120 -15.47 8.24 35.45
N ALA A 121 -15.31 9.26 34.59
CA ALA A 121 -14.07 9.46 33.86
C ALA A 121 -12.87 9.70 34.81
N ASP A 122 -13.06 10.51 35.85
CA ASP A 122 -12.04 10.76 36.86
C ASP A 122 -11.74 9.52 37.71
N VAL A 123 -12.74 8.72 38.07
CA VAL A 123 -12.58 7.43 38.76
C VAL A 123 -11.77 6.45 37.92
N VAL A 124 -12.04 6.36 36.61
CA VAL A 124 -11.29 5.51 35.69
C VAL A 124 -9.83 5.94 35.60
N ALA A 125 -9.56 7.24 35.56
CA ALA A 125 -8.23 7.79 35.32
C ALA A 125 -7.34 7.90 36.57
N TRP A 126 -7.90 7.71 37.80
CA TRP A 126 -7.16 7.92 39.05
C TRP A 126 -6.99 6.63 39.85
N PHE A 127 -6.08 6.65 40.87
CA PHE A 127 -5.81 5.51 41.75
C PHE A 127 -7.00 5.11 42.61
N TRP A 128 -7.23 3.81 42.75
CA TRP A 128 -8.23 3.24 43.63
C TRP A 128 -7.60 2.85 44.95
N VAL A 129 -8.09 3.43 46.05
CA VAL A 129 -7.53 3.29 47.38
C VAL A 129 -8.52 2.59 48.28
N PHE A 130 -8.36 1.28 48.44
CA PHE A 130 -9.25 0.46 49.26
C PHE A 130 -8.54 -0.19 50.46
N SER A 131 -7.20 -0.14 50.50
CA SER A 131 -6.39 -0.82 51.52
C SER A 131 -5.28 0.09 52.05
N GLU A 132 -4.67 -0.27 53.18
CA GLU A 132 -3.47 0.40 53.72
C GLU A 132 -2.25 0.23 52.78
N LEU A 133 -2.20 -0.87 52.00
CA LEU A 133 -1.17 -1.05 50.98
C LEU A 133 -1.23 0.04 49.90
N ASP A 134 -2.44 0.42 49.49
CA ASP A 134 -2.61 1.50 48.51
C ASP A 134 -2.11 2.83 49.05
N LYS A 135 -2.42 3.13 50.32
CA LYS A 135 -1.92 4.32 50.98
C LYS A 135 -0.38 4.32 51.08
N LEU A 136 0.21 3.15 51.35
CA LEU A 136 1.67 2.98 51.40
C LEU A 136 2.29 3.25 50.02
N ALA A 137 1.69 2.73 48.96
CA ALA A 137 2.15 2.96 47.58
C ALA A 137 2.03 4.43 47.19
N LEU A 138 0.91 5.11 47.52
CA LEU A 138 0.73 6.54 47.23
C LEU A 138 1.75 7.42 48.00
N ARG A 139 2.03 7.09 49.27
CA ARG A 139 3.09 7.78 50.02
C ARG A 139 4.47 7.59 49.37
N ALA A 140 4.79 6.42 48.86
CA ALA A 140 6.02 6.17 48.11
C ALA A 140 6.06 7.07 46.84
N LEU A 141 4.97 7.15 46.07
CA LEU A 141 4.88 8.03 44.91
C LEU A 141 5.00 9.52 45.28
N ASN A 142 4.44 9.93 46.41
CA ASN A 142 4.61 11.30 46.90
C ASN A 142 6.07 11.61 47.27
N GLN A 143 6.84 10.59 47.69
CA GLN A 143 8.28 10.67 47.93
C GLN A 143 9.14 10.55 46.67
N GLY A 144 8.52 10.28 45.51
CA GLY A 144 9.20 10.01 44.23
C GLY A 144 9.71 8.58 44.06
N ASP A 145 9.39 7.66 44.99
CA ASP A 145 9.81 6.27 44.95
C ASP A 145 8.82 5.39 44.13
N VAL A 146 8.97 5.46 42.81
CA VAL A 146 8.16 4.71 41.85
C VAL A 146 8.31 3.21 42.01
N ASP A 147 9.54 2.72 42.25
CA ASP A 147 9.83 1.29 42.33
C ASP A 147 9.20 0.65 43.56
N LYS A 148 9.19 1.36 44.68
CA LYS A 148 8.49 0.92 45.87
C LYS A 148 6.99 0.84 45.67
N ALA A 149 6.37 1.83 45.04
CA ALA A 149 4.95 1.80 44.71
C ALA A 149 4.61 0.62 43.79
N ARG A 150 5.42 0.42 42.73
CA ARG A 150 5.28 -0.72 41.81
C ARG A 150 5.41 -2.05 42.57
N THR A 151 6.38 -2.17 43.45
CA THR A 151 6.59 -3.38 44.28
C THR A 151 5.40 -3.68 45.17
N VAL A 152 4.80 -2.67 45.82
CA VAL A 152 3.64 -2.84 46.68
C VAL A 152 2.44 -3.39 45.88
N TRP A 153 2.18 -2.90 44.69
CA TRP A 153 1.04 -3.35 43.86
C TRP A 153 1.33 -4.60 43.03
N SER A 154 2.60 -5.06 42.94
CA SER A 154 2.98 -6.26 42.20
C SER A 154 3.45 -7.43 43.12
N ALA A 155 3.57 -7.21 44.43
CA ALA A 155 4.10 -8.22 45.37
C ALA A 155 3.23 -9.48 45.38
N SER A 156 3.82 -10.61 45.03
CA SER A 156 3.20 -11.93 45.01
C SER A 156 2.96 -12.58 46.37
N SER A 157 3.37 -11.92 47.46
CA SER A 157 3.31 -12.48 48.82
C SER A 157 1.95 -12.43 49.50
N HIS A 158 1.00 -11.67 48.94
CA HIS A 158 -0.38 -11.60 49.37
C HIS A 158 -1.30 -11.88 48.18
N GLN A 159 -2.47 -12.46 48.44
CA GLN A 159 -3.52 -12.62 47.43
C GLN A 159 -3.96 -11.22 47.01
N LEU A 160 -3.25 -10.67 45.98
CA LEU A 160 -3.51 -9.33 45.50
C LEU A 160 -4.89 -9.27 44.87
N ASP A 161 -5.69 -8.31 45.29
CA ASP A 161 -6.96 -7.99 44.64
C ASP A 161 -6.72 -7.58 43.19
N THR A 162 -7.60 -7.97 42.30
CA THR A 162 -7.46 -7.74 40.85
C THR A 162 -7.31 -6.26 40.49
N TYR A 163 -7.89 -5.32 41.27
CA TYR A 163 -7.80 -3.88 41.06
C TYR A 163 -6.36 -3.32 41.20
N HIS A 164 -5.44 -4.03 41.85
CA HIS A 164 -4.04 -3.58 41.88
C HIS A 164 -3.41 -3.51 40.48
N ARG A 165 -3.92 -4.38 39.54
CA ARG A 165 -3.53 -4.27 38.12
C ARG A 165 -3.96 -2.91 37.53
N LYS A 166 -5.16 -2.44 37.89
CA LYS A 166 -5.62 -1.10 37.49
C LYS A 166 -4.76 0.01 38.09
N ASN A 167 -4.34 -0.11 39.35
CA ASN A 167 -3.43 0.88 39.95
C ASN A 167 -2.05 0.87 39.29
N LEU A 168 -1.50 -0.31 38.93
CA LEU A 168 -0.30 -0.40 38.11
C LEU A 168 -0.49 0.24 36.74
N ALA A 169 -1.62 0.01 36.08
CA ALA A 169 -1.94 0.66 34.81
C ALA A 169 -1.99 2.18 34.93
N THR A 170 -2.55 2.70 36.04
CA THR A 170 -2.58 4.16 36.30
C THR A 170 -1.16 4.71 36.56
N LEU A 171 -0.31 3.96 37.28
CA LEU A 171 1.09 4.32 37.50
C LEU A 171 1.83 4.43 36.16
N GLU A 172 1.72 3.41 35.31
CA GLU A 172 2.35 3.41 33.99
C GLU A 172 1.82 4.58 33.12
N SER A 173 0.52 4.91 33.22
CA SER A 173 -0.04 6.08 32.53
C SER A 173 0.56 7.40 33.00
N ILE A 174 0.91 7.51 34.30
CA ILE A 174 1.64 8.67 34.83
C ILE A 174 3.07 8.71 34.29
N LEU A 175 3.72 7.54 34.17
CA LEU A 175 5.08 7.44 33.66
C LEU A 175 5.18 7.81 32.17
N ILE A 176 4.11 7.63 31.37
CA ILE A 176 4.05 8.18 30.00
C ILE A 176 4.31 9.71 30.02
N ILE A 177 3.82 10.40 31.05
CA ILE A 177 3.96 11.86 31.17
C ILE A 177 5.34 12.24 31.69
N THR A 178 5.85 11.50 32.66
CA THR A 178 7.04 11.86 33.46
C THR A 178 8.33 11.27 32.93
N ASP A 179 8.28 10.15 32.19
CA ASP A 179 9.40 9.52 31.50
C ASP A 179 9.21 9.49 29.97
N PRO A 180 9.46 10.60 29.29
CA PRO A 180 9.22 10.75 27.85
C PRO A 180 10.13 9.91 26.96
N LEU A 181 11.18 9.30 27.48
CA LEU A 181 12.09 8.46 26.71
C LEU A 181 11.54 7.04 26.54
N ASN A 182 10.74 6.57 27.51
CA ASN A 182 10.19 5.22 27.54
C ASN A 182 8.65 5.23 27.42
N GLU A 183 8.05 6.28 26.87
CA GLU A 183 6.59 6.46 26.86
C GLU A 183 5.85 5.33 26.13
N GLY A 184 6.41 4.75 25.05
CA GLY A 184 5.82 3.62 24.34
C GLY A 184 5.78 2.35 25.21
N GLU A 185 6.85 2.06 25.96
CA GLU A 185 6.88 0.93 26.88
C GLU A 185 5.91 1.10 28.05
N HIS A 186 5.84 2.33 28.62
CA HIS A 186 4.86 2.64 29.66
C HIS A 186 3.43 2.52 29.16
N LEU A 187 3.15 2.96 27.93
CA LEU A 187 1.84 2.80 27.31
C LEU A 187 1.48 1.33 27.12
N LYS A 188 2.38 0.52 26.58
CA LYS A 188 2.17 -0.93 26.40
C LYS A 188 1.91 -1.63 27.76
N SER A 189 2.65 -1.25 28.78
CA SER A 189 2.50 -1.79 30.14
C SER A 189 1.16 -1.39 30.75
N SER A 190 0.77 -0.12 30.64
CA SER A 190 -0.55 0.36 31.09
C SER A 190 -1.69 -0.41 30.42
N ILE A 191 -1.63 -0.58 29.09
CA ILE A 191 -2.63 -1.31 28.30
C ILE A 191 -2.73 -2.77 28.76
N LYS A 192 -1.59 -3.46 29.00
CA LYS A 192 -1.57 -4.85 29.46
C LYS A 192 -2.23 -4.98 30.85
N TYR A 193 -1.86 -4.14 31.80
CA TYR A 193 -2.43 -4.16 33.14
C TYR A 193 -3.94 -3.87 33.13
N TRP A 194 -4.40 -2.93 32.34
CA TRP A 194 -5.82 -2.68 32.12
C TRP A 194 -6.53 -3.91 31.53
N GLY A 195 -5.91 -4.54 30.53
CA GLY A 195 -6.45 -5.74 29.89
C GLY A 195 -6.57 -6.91 30.86
N GLU A 196 -5.58 -7.13 31.71
CA GLU A 196 -5.63 -8.14 32.76
C GLU A 196 -6.77 -7.86 33.76
N PHE A 197 -6.93 -6.60 34.16
CA PHE A 197 -7.99 -6.20 35.08
C PHE A 197 -9.39 -6.31 34.45
N ILE A 198 -9.59 -5.88 33.21
CA ILE A 198 -10.90 -6.00 32.54
C ILE A 198 -11.26 -7.49 32.33
N LYS A 199 -10.30 -8.33 31.98
CA LYS A 199 -10.48 -9.79 31.82
C LYS A 199 -10.85 -10.50 33.11
N SER A 200 -10.54 -9.95 34.31
CA SER A 200 -10.98 -10.54 35.58
C SER A 200 -12.50 -10.47 35.78
N GLY A 201 -13.20 -9.59 35.08
CA GLY A 201 -14.64 -9.38 35.23
C GLY A 201 -15.03 -8.52 36.44
N ASP A 202 -14.06 -8.03 37.21
CA ASP A 202 -14.30 -7.33 38.47
C ASP A 202 -14.57 -5.82 38.33
N LEU A 203 -14.49 -5.28 37.10
CA LEU A 203 -14.57 -3.85 36.83
C LEU A 203 -15.78 -3.17 37.47
N LEU A 204 -16.97 -3.73 37.26
CA LEU A 204 -18.22 -3.17 37.80
C LEU A 204 -18.24 -3.22 39.33
N ASN A 205 -17.77 -4.33 39.94
CA ASN A 205 -17.69 -4.50 41.37
C ASN A 205 -16.82 -3.40 42.01
N TYR A 206 -15.67 -3.13 41.43
CA TYR A 206 -14.77 -2.10 41.98
C TYR A 206 -15.24 -0.68 41.70
N ILE A 207 -15.85 -0.38 40.55
CA ILE A 207 -16.50 0.93 40.31
C ILE A 207 -17.62 1.15 41.35
N SER A 208 -18.41 0.10 41.69
CA SER A 208 -19.41 0.17 42.75
C SER A 208 -18.82 0.46 44.13
N LYS A 209 -17.61 -0.04 44.41
CA LYS A 209 -16.88 0.27 45.66
C LYS A 209 -16.42 1.72 45.69
N CYS A 210 -16.10 2.33 44.53
CA CYS A 210 -15.80 3.75 44.46
C CYS A 210 -17.04 4.61 44.71
N ASP A 211 -18.13 4.30 44.01
CA ASP A 211 -19.41 4.95 44.17
C ASP A 211 -20.52 4.10 43.56
N LYS A 212 -21.51 3.68 44.39
CA LYS A 212 -22.64 2.85 43.96
C LYS A 212 -23.50 3.55 42.91
N GLU A 213 -23.64 4.87 43.00
CA GLU A 213 -24.46 5.64 42.06
C GLU A 213 -23.94 5.57 40.60
N LEU A 214 -22.65 5.25 40.39
CA LEU A 214 -22.06 5.16 39.06
C LEU A 214 -22.53 3.95 38.26
N ILE A 215 -22.97 2.87 38.94
CA ILE A 215 -23.43 1.64 38.28
C ILE A 215 -24.94 1.46 38.33
N GLU A 216 -25.70 2.36 38.99
CA GLU A 216 -27.16 2.30 39.03
C GLU A 216 -27.76 2.43 37.63
N ASN A 217 -28.85 1.72 37.37
CA ASN A 217 -29.61 1.71 36.11
C ASN A 217 -28.91 1.04 34.92
N GLY A 218 -27.94 0.15 35.13
CA GLY A 218 -27.31 -0.59 34.03
C GLY A 218 -26.41 0.27 33.13
N ASN A 219 -25.70 1.22 33.70
CA ASN A 219 -24.84 2.23 33.01
C ASN A 219 -23.59 1.67 32.31
N ASN A 220 -23.63 0.40 31.85
CA ASN A 220 -22.51 -0.25 31.20
C ASN A 220 -22.01 0.53 29.95
N ALA A 221 -22.94 1.14 29.22
CA ALA A 221 -22.59 1.95 28.04
C ALA A 221 -21.76 3.20 28.40
N GLU A 222 -22.03 3.85 29.53
CA GLU A 222 -21.24 4.99 29.99
C GLU A 222 -19.86 4.60 30.50
N ILE A 223 -19.75 3.43 31.14
CA ILE A 223 -18.46 2.88 31.55
C ILE A 223 -17.59 2.59 30.33
N VAL A 224 -18.16 1.91 29.32
CA VAL A 224 -17.46 1.66 28.04
C VAL A 224 -17.07 2.98 27.37
N ARG A 225 -17.94 3.97 27.34
CA ARG A 225 -17.64 5.30 26.80
C ARG A 225 -16.50 5.97 27.54
N SER A 226 -16.51 5.96 28.88
CA SER A 226 -15.45 6.56 29.70
C SER A 226 -14.11 5.86 29.48
N LEU A 227 -14.09 4.54 29.35
CA LEU A 227 -12.87 3.78 29.00
C LEU A 227 -12.38 4.12 27.59
N ASN A 228 -13.27 4.17 26.60
CA ASN A 228 -12.91 4.57 25.25
C ASN A 228 -12.26 5.96 25.20
N GLN A 229 -12.86 6.94 25.90
CA GLN A 229 -12.31 8.29 26.01
C GLN A 229 -10.96 8.28 26.71
N TYR A 230 -10.84 7.58 27.84
CA TYR A 230 -9.58 7.43 28.57
C TYR A 230 -8.46 6.88 27.68
N PHE A 231 -8.71 5.75 27.02
CA PHE A 231 -7.70 5.15 26.12
C PHE A 231 -7.42 6.00 24.90
N SER A 232 -8.42 6.67 24.35
CA SER A 232 -8.21 7.61 23.24
C SER A 232 -7.27 8.76 23.65
N HIS A 233 -7.44 9.33 24.83
CA HIS A 233 -6.58 10.38 25.34
C HIS A 233 -5.20 9.88 25.78
N LEU A 234 -5.06 8.61 26.11
CA LEU A 234 -3.78 8.01 26.46
C LEU A 234 -2.95 7.61 25.24
N VAL A 235 -3.59 6.99 24.24
CA VAL A 235 -2.93 6.36 23.09
C VAL A 235 -2.59 7.38 22.00
N ILE A 236 -3.51 8.29 21.65
CA ILE A 236 -3.35 9.18 20.51
C ILE A 236 -2.13 10.11 20.64
N PRO A 237 -1.86 10.78 21.77
CA PRO A 237 -0.69 11.65 21.89
C PRO A 237 0.65 10.92 21.75
N VAL A 238 0.74 9.67 22.26
CA VAL A 238 1.93 8.84 22.12
C VAL A 238 2.13 8.43 20.67
N ILE A 239 1.07 7.94 20.01
CA ILE A 239 1.11 7.59 18.59
C ILE A 239 1.49 8.79 17.73
N ASP A 240 0.94 9.98 18.00
CA ASP A 240 1.28 11.21 17.27
C ASP A 240 2.77 11.55 17.35
N LYS A 241 3.37 11.35 18.50
CA LYS A 241 4.81 11.54 18.68
C LYS A 241 5.63 10.48 17.94
N LEU A 242 5.21 9.23 18.00
CA LEU A 242 5.85 8.13 17.27
C LEU A 242 5.75 8.33 15.75
N ILE A 243 4.60 8.82 15.24
CA ILE A 243 4.44 9.22 13.83
C ILE A 243 5.43 10.34 13.49
N ALA A 244 5.56 11.36 14.34
CA ALA A 244 6.50 12.45 14.12
C ALA A 244 7.96 11.97 14.13
N GLY A 245 8.28 10.94 14.93
CA GLY A 245 9.58 10.26 14.98
C GLY A 245 9.79 9.24 13.85
N ASN A 246 8.76 8.96 13.04
CA ASN A 246 8.77 7.91 12.01
C ASN A 246 9.09 6.50 12.54
N ASP A 247 8.69 6.20 13.77
CA ASP A 247 8.91 4.90 14.41
C ASP A 247 7.74 3.95 14.13
N LEU A 248 7.74 3.37 12.92
CA LEU A 248 6.68 2.47 12.45
C LEU A 248 6.59 1.18 13.26
N ASP A 249 7.71 0.68 13.75
CA ASP A 249 7.73 -0.61 14.45
C ASP A 249 7.17 -0.46 15.86
N GLU A 250 7.49 0.62 16.56
CA GLU A 250 6.90 0.92 17.86
C GLU A 250 5.39 1.20 17.74
N ILE A 251 4.95 1.93 16.71
CA ILE A 251 3.51 2.13 16.42
C ILE A 251 2.79 0.80 16.25
N ARG A 252 3.35 -0.13 15.46
CA ARG A 252 2.76 -1.46 15.26
C ARG A 252 2.68 -2.25 16.57
N GLN A 253 3.72 -2.18 17.41
CA GLN A 253 3.74 -2.86 18.70
C GLN A 253 2.69 -2.27 19.66
N VAL A 254 2.59 -0.96 19.76
CA VAL A 254 1.60 -0.27 20.59
C VAL A 254 0.17 -0.62 20.14
N LEU A 255 -0.14 -0.47 18.85
CA LEU A 255 -1.46 -0.79 18.30
C LEU A 255 -1.77 -2.29 18.40
N GLY A 256 -0.80 -3.16 18.18
CA GLY A 256 -0.94 -4.61 18.36
C GLY A 256 -1.24 -4.97 19.81
N THR A 257 -0.52 -4.39 20.77
CA THR A 257 -0.78 -4.57 22.21
C THR A 257 -2.16 -4.03 22.59
N PHE A 258 -2.55 -2.87 22.06
CA PHE A 258 -3.84 -2.24 22.32
C PHE A 258 -5.01 -3.13 21.86
N LYS A 259 -4.95 -3.65 20.65
CA LYS A 259 -5.98 -4.56 20.10
C LYS A 259 -6.02 -5.93 20.78
N SER A 260 -4.88 -6.50 21.14
CA SER A 260 -4.82 -7.86 21.71
C SER A 260 -5.13 -7.91 23.21
N SER A 261 -4.86 -6.84 23.93
CA SER A 261 -5.03 -6.79 25.38
C SER A 261 -6.41 -6.37 25.82
N LEU A 262 -7.05 -5.48 25.07
CA LEU A 262 -8.32 -4.84 25.43
C LEU A 262 -9.47 -5.32 24.55
N PRO A 263 -10.73 -5.34 25.08
CA PRO A 263 -11.91 -5.59 24.27
C PRO A 263 -12.10 -4.52 23.19
N GLU A 264 -12.63 -4.92 22.03
CA GLU A 264 -12.91 -4.00 20.92
C GLU A 264 -13.78 -2.82 21.34
N SER A 265 -14.78 -3.07 22.21
CA SER A 265 -15.70 -2.05 22.71
C SER A 265 -15.01 -0.85 23.39
N VAL A 266 -13.80 -1.02 23.93
CA VAL A 266 -13.06 0.05 24.60
C VAL A 266 -11.88 0.59 23.77
N THR A 267 -11.63 0.04 22.58
CA THR A 267 -10.56 0.48 21.68
C THR A 267 -11.06 1.25 20.47
N THR A 268 -12.36 1.18 20.19
CA THR A 268 -12.97 1.70 18.95
C THR A 268 -12.67 3.18 18.73
N ASP A 269 -12.88 4.06 19.69
CA ASP A 269 -12.68 5.52 19.53
C ASP A 269 -11.23 5.87 19.18
N ALA A 270 -10.27 5.23 19.84
CA ALA A 270 -8.85 5.47 19.58
C ALA A 270 -8.46 4.99 18.19
N ILE A 271 -8.93 3.80 17.79
CA ILE A 271 -8.68 3.22 16.45
C ILE A 271 -9.34 4.07 15.35
N GLU A 272 -10.59 4.49 15.54
CA GLU A 272 -11.29 5.34 14.58
C GLU A 272 -10.60 6.71 14.41
N LYS A 273 -10.21 7.35 15.51
CA LYS A 273 -9.46 8.63 15.46
C LYS A 273 -8.12 8.48 14.75
N TYR A 274 -7.37 7.42 15.08
CA TYR A 274 -6.13 7.11 14.40
C TYR A 274 -6.34 6.91 12.90
N THR A 275 -7.29 6.04 12.54
CA THR A 275 -7.63 5.72 11.15
C THR A 275 -8.05 6.96 10.38
N SER A 276 -8.98 7.75 10.94
CA SER A 276 -9.45 9.00 10.34
C SER A 276 -8.30 9.99 10.09
N LYS A 277 -7.36 10.09 11.02
CA LYS A 277 -6.18 10.94 10.86
C LYS A 277 -5.28 10.48 9.71
N ILE A 278 -4.97 9.19 9.65
CA ILE A 278 -4.09 8.64 8.62
C ILE A 278 -4.76 8.70 7.24
N THR A 279 -6.04 8.33 7.15
CA THR A 279 -6.79 8.42 5.88
C THR A 279 -6.91 9.85 5.38
N SER A 280 -7.11 10.84 6.27
CA SER A 280 -7.09 12.26 5.90
C SER A 280 -5.74 12.70 5.32
N ILE A 281 -4.62 12.24 5.89
CA ILE A 281 -3.28 12.49 5.36
C ILE A 281 -3.14 11.89 3.95
N ILE A 282 -3.54 10.62 3.77
CA ILE A 282 -3.50 9.95 2.47
C ILE A 282 -4.37 10.69 1.44
N ASP A 283 -5.58 11.09 1.82
CA ASP A 283 -6.50 11.81 0.94
C ASP A 283 -5.94 13.16 0.48
N ASN A 284 -5.30 13.90 1.39
CA ASN A 284 -4.67 15.18 1.06
C ASN A 284 -3.50 14.98 0.09
N ILE A 285 -2.64 13.98 0.31
CA ILE A 285 -1.52 13.66 -0.60
C ILE A 285 -2.06 13.20 -1.97
N CYS A 286 -3.07 12.35 -2.02
CA CYS A 286 -3.70 11.91 -3.27
C CYS A 286 -4.33 13.09 -4.03
N ARG A 287 -5.05 13.96 -3.32
CA ARG A 287 -5.67 15.16 -3.91
C ARG A 287 -4.63 16.11 -4.48
N ALA A 288 -3.55 16.38 -3.74
CA ALA A 288 -2.46 17.21 -4.21
C ALA A 288 -1.84 16.64 -5.50
N HIS A 289 -1.59 15.33 -5.57
CA HIS A 289 -1.08 14.67 -6.77
C HIS A 289 -2.06 14.78 -7.95
N THR A 290 -3.35 14.56 -7.73
CA THR A 290 -4.39 14.66 -8.78
C THR A 290 -4.54 16.09 -9.30
N ASN A 291 -4.37 17.10 -8.45
CA ASN A 291 -4.50 18.52 -8.81
C ASN A 291 -3.28 19.07 -9.57
N LEU A 292 -2.18 18.30 -9.68
CA LEU A 292 -1.05 18.68 -10.51
C LEU A 292 -1.52 18.74 -11.98
N ASN A 293 -1.66 19.94 -12.52
CA ASN A 293 -1.99 20.15 -13.93
C ASN A 293 -0.75 19.89 -14.79
N LEU A 294 -0.51 18.62 -15.09
CA LEU A 294 0.70 18.16 -15.78
C LEU A 294 0.52 18.06 -17.31
N SER A 295 -0.52 18.70 -17.85
CA SER A 295 -0.87 18.62 -19.28
C SER A 295 0.34 18.94 -20.17
N GLY A 296 0.86 17.92 -20.80
CA GLY A 296 1.92 18.02 -21.82
C GLY A 296 3.36 17.99 -21.32
N ASN A 297 3.63 18.04 -20.01
CA ASN A 297 5.00 17.94 -19.47
C ASN A 297 5.24 16.59 -18.78
N TYR A 298 5.53 15.57 -19.58
CA TYR A 298 5.68 14.19 -19.09
C TYR A 298 6.95 13.97 -18.25
N GLY A 299 7.97 14.80 -18.38
CA GLY A 299 9.14 14.76 -17.49
C GLY A 299 8.79 15.16 -16.06
N ILE A 300 7.91 16.14 -15.89
CA ILE A 300 7.36 16.52 -14.58
C ILE A 300 6.44 15.42 -14.06
N LEU A 301 5.56 14.84 -14.90
CA LEU A 301 4.67 13.74 -14.51
C LEU A 301 5.45 12.58 -13.89
N LEU A 302 6.53 12.13 -14.53
CA LEU A 302 7.39 11.06 -13.98
C LEU A 302 7.96 11.44 -12.62
N LYS A 303 8.58 12.63 -12.52
CA LYS A 303 9.22 13.10 -11.30
C LYS A 303 8.23 13.21 -10.15
N GLU A 304 7.09 13.82 -10.38
CA GLU A 304 6.06 14.04 -9.35
C GLU A 304 5.39 12.72 -8.94
N THR A 305 5.14 11.79 -9.88
CA THR A 305 4.61 10.47 -9.53
C THR A 305 5.62 9.65 -8.71
N MET A 306 6.91 9.73 -9.03
CA MET A 306 7.96 9.09 -8.22
C MET A 306 8.08 9.72 -6.82
N SER A 307 7.92 11.03 -6.71
CA SER A 307 7.87 11.75 -5.43
C SER A 307 6.64 11.34 -4.62
N PHE A 308 5.47 11.29 -5.26
CA PHE A 308 4.23 10.80 -4.66
C PHE A 308 4.39 9.38 -4.08
N CYS A 309 4.98 8.44 -4.83
CA CYS A 309 5.24 7.08 -4.36
C CYS A 309 6.08 7.05 -3.07
N LYS A 310 7.05 7.95 -2.93
CA LYS A 310 7.89 8.04 -1.72
C LYS A 310 7.12 8.59 -0.54
N VAL A 311 6.39 9.68 -0.74
CA VAL A 311 5.67 10.39 0.33
C VAL A 311 4.49 9.57 0.85
N ILE A 312 3.73 8.93 -0.02
CA ILE A 312 2.52 8.16 0.34
C ILE A 312 2.83 6.85 1.08
N ARG A 313 4.05 6.33 0.94
CA ARG A 313 4.43 5.02 1.48
C ARG A 313 4.29 4.96 2.99
N THR A 314 4.83 5.94 3.72
CA THR A 314 4.78 5.98 5.18
C THR A 314 3.33 6.06 5.71
N PRO A 315 2.46 6.99 5.28
CA PRO A 315 1.06 6.97 5.70
C PRO A 315 0.33 5.67 5.37
N TYR A 316 0.61 5.05 4.25
CA TYR A 316 -0.01 3.77 3.90
C TYR A 316 0.47 2.61 4.80
N GLU A 317 1.76 2.55 5.15
CA GLU A 317 2.27 1.58 6.12
C GLU A 317 1.69 1.81 7.52
N LEU A 318 1.46 3.06 7.93
CA LEU A 318 0.74 3.40 9.15
C LEU A 318 -0.71 2.92 9.12
N LEU A 319 -1.39 3.06 7.98
CA LEU A 319 -2.75 2.55 7.81
C LEU A 319 -2.80 1.02 7.96
N LYS A 320 -1.82 0.29 7.45
CA LYS A 320 -1.71 -1.17 7.61
C LYS A 320 -1.60 -1.61 9.07
N ALA A 321 -1.08 -0.77 9.96
CA ALA A 321 -1.00 -1.08 11.39
C ALA A 321 -2.39 -1.22 12.05
N VAL A 322 -3.44 -0.63 11.48
CA VAL A 322 -4.84 -0.79 11.92
C VAL A 322 -5.36 -2.20 11.66
N ASN A 323 -4.83 -2.88 10.65
CA ASN A 323 -5.19 -4.26 10.29
C ASN A 323 -6.65 -4.45 9.85
N ASP A 324 -7.29 -3.38 9.34
CA ASP A 324 -8.62 -3.44 8.72
C ASP A 324 -8.45 -3.69 7.21
N SER A 325 -8.80 -4.91 6.77
CA SER A 325 -8.59 -5.34 5.39
C SER A 325 -9.35 -4.50 4.37
N PHE A 326 -10.56 -4.06 4.71
CA PHE A 326 -11.40 -3.27 3.81
C PHE A 326 -10.81 -1.86 3.59
N ILE A 327 -10.40 -1.21 4.68
CA ILE A 327 -9.78 0.13 4.61
C ILE A 327 -8.45 0.06 3.87
N ILE A 328 -7.63 -0.96 4.17
CA ILE A 328 -6.34 -1.17 3.51
C ILE A 328 -6.52 -1.39 2.01
N GLU A 329 -7.50 -2.21 1.59
CA GLU A 329 -7.80 -2.45 0.19
C GLU A 329 -8.28 -1.16 -0.51
N SER A 330 -9.25 -0.46 0.09
CA SER A 330 -9.82 0.77 -0.47
C SER A 330 -8.75 1.84 -0.72
N TYR A 331 -7.90 2.11 0.27
CA TYR A 331 -6.85 3.12 0.14
C TYR A 331 -5.65 2.65 -0.68
N GLY A 332 -5.30 1.37 -0.58
CA GLY A 332 -4.27 0.76 -1.40
C GLY A 332 -4.60 0.82 -2.88
N ASP A 333 -5.82 0.45 -3.23
CA ASP A 333 -6.31 0.50 -4.61
C ASP A 333 -6.44 1.94 -5.14
N LYS A 334 -6.89 2.89 -4.30
CA LYS A 334 -6.92 4.31 -4.64
C LYS A 334 -5.52 4.84 -5.00
N ILE A 335 -4.52 4.56 -4.15
CA ILE A 335 -3.13 4.96 -4.38
C ILE A 335 -2.56 4.26 -5.62
N GLY A 336 -2.71 2.94 -5.68
CA GLY A 336 -2.20 2.13 -6.77
C GLY A 336 -2.78 2.51 -8.13
N LYS A 337 -4.08 2.84 -8.18
CA LYS A 337 -4.75 3.32 -9.39
C LYS A 337 -4.16 4.64 -9.88
N LEU A 338 -3.93 5.62 -9.00
CA LEU A 338 -3.33 6.89 -9.38
C LEU A 338 -1.95 6.72 -10.00
N ILE A 339 -1.11 5.87 -9.39
CA ILE A 339 0.23 5.59 -9.91
C ILE A 339 0.15 4.85 -11.25
N LEU A 340 -0.73 3.84 -11.36
CA LEU A 340 -0.89 3.03 -12.56
C LEU A 340 -1.40 3.87 -13.74
N ASP A 341 -2.38 4.73 -13.51
CA ASP A 341 -2.92 5.60 -14.56
C ASP A 341 -1.83 6.60 -15.04
N SER A 342 -1.05 7.18 -14.12
CA SER A 342 0.11 8.01 -14.47
C SER A 342 1.20 7.24 -15.25
N ALA A 343 1.46 5.98 -14.89
CA ALA A 343 2.42 5.12 -15.57
C ALA A 343 2.00 4.83 -17.02
N ILE A 344 0.71 4.51 -17.23
CA ILE A 344 0.14 4.23 -18.55
C ILE A 344 0.18 5.48 -19.42
N GLU A 345 -0.22 6.63 -18.86
CA GLU A 345 -0.20 7.90 -19.57
C GLU A 345 1.23 8.27 -19.99
N TYR A 346 2.19 8.20 -19.06
CA TYR A 346 3.60 8.47 -19.33
C TYR A 346 4.14 7.58 -20.46
N GLY A 347 3.95 6.25 -20.34
CA GLY A 347 4.41 5.31 -21.35
C GLY A 347 3.84 5.56 -22.73
N ASN A 348 2.53 5.75 -22.83
CA ASN A 348 1.83 5.99 -24.10
C ASN A 348 2.23 7.31 -24.80
N LYS A 349 2.65 8.31 -24.04
CA LYS A 349 2.98 9.65 -24.58
C LYS A 349 4.46 9.85 -24.85
N THR A 350 5.33 9.16 -24.10
CA THR A 350 6.78 9.34 -24.23
C THR A 350 7.48 8.17 -24.88
N GLU A 351 6.81 7.02 -24.97
CA GLU A 351 7.38 5.72 -25.37
C GLU A 351 8.59 5.29 -24.52
N GLN A 352 8.78 5.94 -23.35
CA GLN A 352 9.84 5.56 -22.39
C GLN A 352 9.35 4.43 -21.47
N TRP A 353 9.22 3.25 -22.05
CA TRP A 353 8.58 2.10 -21.43
C TRP A 353 9.30 1.59 -20.17
N GLU A 354 10.62 1.73 -20.07
CA GLU A 354 11.36 1.34 -18.85
C GLU A 354 10.91 2.18 -17.64
N ASN A 355 10.74 3.49 -17.78
CA ASN A 355 10.26 4.36 -16.72
C ASN A 355 8.80 4.06 -16.37
N SER A 356 7.96 3.82 -17.37
CA SER A 356 6.56 3.41 -17.19
C SER A 356 6.47 2.10 -16.41
N LYS A 357 7.34 1.13 -16.70
CA LYS A 357 7.43 -0.14 -15.96
C LYS A 357 7.74 0.08 -14.49
N ILE A 358 8.74 0.92 -14.17
CA ILE A 358 9.10 1.25 -12.80
C ILE A 358 7.90 1.83 -12.04
N LEU A 359 7.12 2.71 -12.67
CA LEU A 359 5.90 3.25 -12.05
C LEU A 359 4.83 2.17 -11.83
N CYS A 360 4.61 1.26 -12.79
CA CYS A 360 3.67 0.15 -12.61
C CYS A 360 4.10 -0.80 -11.46
N GLU A 361 5.39 -1.08 -11.32
CA GLU A 361 5.92 -1.87 -10.21
C GLU A 361 5.72 -1.15 -8.86
N ASN A 362 5.85 0.16 -8.80
CA ASN A 362 5.48 0.94 -7.62
C ASN A 362 3.97 0.89 -7.34
N ALA A 363 3.11 0.98 -8.36
CA ALA A 363 1.66 0.83 -8.20
C ALA A 363 1.29 -0.53 -7.59
N ARG A 364 1.91 -1.61 -8.09
CA ARG A 364 1.72 -2.98 -7.61
C ARG A 364 1.92 -3.14 -6.11
N HIS A 365 2.83 -2.36 -5.51
CA HIS A 365 3.10 -2.41 -4.07
C HIS A 365 1.89 -1.99 -3.22
N PHE A 366 1.04 -1.11 -3.73
CA PHE A 366 -0.13 -0.60 -3.01
C PHE A 366 -1.40 -1.39 -3.32
N ILE A 367 -1.54 -1.95 -4.52
CA ILE A 367 -2.76 -2.61 -5.00
C ILE A 367 -3.03 -3.89 -4.21
N VAL A 368 -4.24 -4.02 -3.66
CA VAL A 368 -4.72 -5.16 -2.89
C VAL A 368 -5.87 -5.87 -3.61
N GLY A 369 -6.82 -5.12 -4.17
CA GLY A 369 -8.01 -5.65 -4.84
C GLY A 369 -7.69 -6.46 -6.09
N ALA A 370 -8.33 -7.62 -6.23
CA ALA A 370 -8.02 -8.60 -7.28
C ALA A 370 -8.15 -8.03 -8.71
N ALA A 371 -9.20 -7.26 -8.99
CA ALA A 371 -9.45 -6.70 -10.32
C ALA A 371 -8.39 -5.68 -10.73
N LEU A 372 -8.00 -4.79 -9.82
CA LEU A 372 -6.97 -3.79 -10.10
C LEU A 372 -5.58 -4.44 -10.19
N LYS A 373 -5.33 -5.48 -9.39
CA LYS A 373 -4.10 -6.28 -9.46
C LYS A 373 -3.94 -6.94 -10.82
N GLU A 374 -4.99 -7.59 -11.33
CA GLU A 374 -5.00 -8.17 -12.66
C GLU A 374 -4.75 -7.12 -13.75
N ARG A 375 -5.41 -5.95 -13.66
CA ARG A 375 -5.17 -4.82 -14.57
C ARG A 375 -3.71 -4.37 -14.53
N CYS A 376 -3.12 -4.27 -13.35
CA CYS A 376 -1.72 -3.86 -13.18
C CYS A 376 -0.75 -4.88 -13.82
N GLU A 377 -0.93 -6.18 -13.57
CA GLU A 377 -0.11 -7.25 -14.15
C GLU A 377 -0.23 -7.27 -15.68
N ASN A 378 -1.43 -7.10 -16.23
CA ASN A 378 -1.64 -7.01 -17.67
C ASN A 378 -0.90 -5.83 -18.29
N ASN A 379 -0.92 -4.66 -17.64
CA ASN A 379 -0.18 -3.49 -18.12
C ASN A 379 1.33 -3.70 -18.01
N ILE A 380 1.85 -4.29 -16.93
CA ILE A 380 3.27 -4.65 -16.79
C ILE A 380 3.69 -5.57 -17.93
N ASN A 381 2.89 -6.57 -18.28
CA ASN A 381 3.18 -7.50 -19.38
C ASN A 381 3.20 -6.79 -20.74
N ILE A 382 2.26 -5.87 -20.98
CA ILE A 382 2.23 -5.07 -22.21
C ILE A 382 3.48 -4.17 -22.30
N ILE A 383 3.78 -3.47 -21.22
CA ILE A 383 4.95 -2.58 -21.13
C ILE A 383 6.24 -3.38 -21.31
N GLN A 384 6.33 -4.57 -20.71
CA GLN A 384 7.49 -5.45 -20.87
C GLN A 384 7.71 -5.83 -22.34
N LYS A 385 6.64 -6.18 -23.06
CA LYS A 385 6.72 -6.43 -24.51
C LYS A 385 7.18 -5.21 -25.31
N ASN A 386 6.72 -4.02 -24.93
CA ASN A 386 7.15 -2.77 -25.56
C ASN A 386 8.65 -2.49 -25.30
N VAL A 387 9.12 -2.72 -24.07
CA VAL A 387 10.55 -2.63 -23.71
C VAL A 387 11.39 -3.59 -24.54
N GLU A 388 10.96 -4.85 -24.65
CA GLU A 388 11.64 -5.87 -25.45
C GLU A 388 11.64 -5.50 -26.94
N GLY A 389 10.50 -5.03 -27.45
CA GLY A 389 10.39 -4.50 -28.80
C GLY A 389 11.39 -3.37 -29.05
N GLN A 390 11.43 -2.35 -28.18
CA GLN A 390 12.40 -1.26 -28.32
C GLN A 390 13.86 -1.75 -28.32
N LYS A 391 14.19 -2.72 -27.45
CA LYS A 391 15.54 -3.32 -27.44
C LYS A 391 15.88 -4.03 -28.74
N LEU A 392 14.92 -4.71 -29.35
CA LEU A 392 15.10 -5.37 -30.65
C LEU A 392 15.37 -4.36 -31.78
N TRP A 393 14.73 -3.20 -31.71
CA TRP A 393 14.87 -2.16 -32.73
C TRP A 393 16.03 -1.18 -32.52
N LYS A 394 16.54 -1.07 -31.29
CA LYS A 394 17.60 -0.12 -30.92
C LYS A 394 18.88 -0.29 -31.72
N ASN A 395 19.17 -1.50 -32.16
CA ASN A 395 20.42 -1.86 -32.89
C ASN A 395 20.18 -2.07 -34.39
N VAL A 396 19.00 -1.67 -34.91
CA VAL A 396 18.68 -1.79 -36.33
C VAL A 396 19.06 -0.51 -37.06
N GLU A 397 20.15 -0.55 -37.84
CA GLU A 397 20.59 0.57 -38.66
C GLU A 397 19.84 0.56 -40.01
N PRO A 398 19.20 1.67 -40.42
CA PRO A 398 18.55 1.76 -41.71
C PRO A 398 19.54 1.50 -42.86
N ILE A 399 19.08 0.77 -43.87
CA ILE A 399 19.87 0.54 -45.10
C ILE A 399 19.26 1.31 -46.27
N LYS A 400 20.09 1.85 -47.14
CA LYS A 400 19.63 2.58 -48.34
C LYS A 400 19.13 1.65 -49.44
N GLU A 401 19.77 0.49 -49.56
CA GLU A 401 19.45 -0.52 -50.60
C GLU A 401 19.47 -1.92 -49.97
N ALA A 402 18.55 -2.77 -50.42
CA ALA A 402 18.51 -4.16 -50.01
C ALA A 402 19.71 -4.91 -50.62
N PRO A 403 20.45 -5.70 -49.83
CA PRO A 403 21.57 -6.48 -50.39
C PRO A 403 21.04 -7.56 -51.34
N GLY A 404 21.67 -7.70 -52.49
CA GLY A 404 21.28 -8.71 -53.46
C GLY A 404 21.45 -10.13 -52.90
N LEU A 405 20.42 -10.94 -53.09
CA LEU A 405 20.44 -12.37 -52.79
C LEU A 405 20.32 -13.12 -54.09
N HIS A 406 21.41 -13.76 -54.49
CA HIS A 406 21.34 -14.65 -55.65
C HIS A 406 22.37 -15.78 -55.59
N THR A 407 21.99 -16.93 -56.03
CA THR A 407 22.88 -18.08 -56.13
C THR A 407 22.77 -18.71 -57.52
N ILE A 408 23.92 -19.06 -58.11
CA ILE A 408 23.98 -19.80 -59.35
C ILE A 408 24.71 -21.11 -59.06
N ASN A 409 24.09 -22.23 -59.33
CA ASN A 409 24.63 -23.57 -59.05
C ASN A 409 25.13 -23.74 -57.60
N GLY A 410 24.37 -23.16 -56.64
CA GLY A 410 24.72 -23.22 -55.23
C GLY A 410 25.85 -22.29 -54.77
N CYS A 411 26.38 -21.44 -55.67
CA CYS A 411 27.39 -20.44 -55.35
C CYS A 411 26.79 -19.02 -55.39
N GLY A 412 27.01 -18.20 -54.38
CA GLY A 412 26.44 -16.87 -54.34
C GLY A 412 26.18 -16.34 -52.92
N THR A 413 25.05 -15.62 -52.76
CA THR A 413 24.69 -15.08 -51.47
C THR A 413 23.28 -15.42 -51.10
N THR A 414 23.06 -15.87 -49.85
CA THR A 414 21.75 -16.20 -49.31
C THR A 414 21.69 -15.94 -47.81
N LEU A 415 20.47 -16.04 -47.24
CA LEU A 415 20.22 -15.80 -45.83
C LEU A 415 20.17 -17.12 -45.04
N TYR A 416 20.83 -17.15 -43.90
CA TYR A 416 20.79 -18.29 -42.97
C TYR A 416 20.52 -17.84 -41.54
N GLY A 417 19.72 -18.65 -40.83
CA GLY A 417 19.34 -18.45 -39.46
C GLY A 417 18.08 -17.58 -39.30
N HIS A 418 17.35 -17.87 -38.25
CA HIS A 418 16.13 -17.19 -37.89
C HIS A 418 16.15 -16.96 -36.38
N THR A 419 16.38 -15.72 -35.96
CA THR A 419 16.54 -15.34 -34.55
C THR A 419 15.83 -14.05 -34.26
N ASN A 420 15.55 -13.78 -32.99
CA ASN A 420 14.92 -12.54 -32.52
C ASN A 420 13.64 -12.20 -33.31
N TYR A 421 12.75 -13.19 -33.44
CA TYR A 421 11.47 -13.02 -34.10
C TYR A 421 10.58 -12.08 -33.30
N ASP A 422 9.97 -11.11 -33.97
CA ASP A 422 9.01 -10.18 -33.44
C ASP A 422 7.62 -10.48 -34.01
N GLU A 423 6.71 -10.92 -33.14
CA GLU A 423 5.35 -11.30 -33.54
C GLU A 423 4.55 -10.13 -34.14
N HIS A 424 4.85 -8.89 -33.69
CA HIS A 424 4.09 -7.72 -34.09
C HIS A 424 4.44 -7.29 -35.52
N SER A 425 5.72 -7.19 -35.84
CA SER A 425 6.20 -6.83 -37.17
C SER A 425 6.37 -8.02 -38.11
N LYS A 426 6.24 -9.26 -37.60
CA LYS A 426 6.57 -10.50 -38.33
C LYS A 426 8.00 -10.53 -38.85
N SER A 427 8.88 -9.75 -38.23
CA SER A 427 10.27 -9.62 -38.62
C SER A 427 11.20 -10.51 -37.78
N TYR A 428 12.32 -10.89 -38.35
CA TYR A 428 13.35 -11.65 -37.64
C TYR A 428 14.73 -11.23 -38.11
N GLU A 429 15.76 -11.60 -37.37
CA GLU A 429 17.15 -11.34 -37.71
C GLU A 429 17.77 -12.58 -38.35
N THR A 430 18.43 -12.36 -39.48
CA THR A 430 19.10 -13.38 -40.27
C THR A 430 20.46 -12.90 -40.73
N THR A 431 21.37 -13.84 -41.01
CA THR A 431 22.73 -13.51 -41.48
C THR A 431 22.85 -13.85 -42.95
N ARG A 432 23.31 -12.87 -43.75
CA ARG A 432 23.66 -13.08 -45.17
C ARG A 432 25.04 -13.70 -45.25
N TYR A 433 25.12 -14.85 -45.89
CA TYR A 433 26.36 -15.57 -46.11
C TYR A 433 26.71 -15.58 -47.58
N PHE A 434 28.03 -15.56 -47.83
CA PHE A 434 28.53 -16.11 -49.08
C PHE A 434 28.51 -17.65 -48.95
N VAL A 435 27.90 -18.32 -49.95
CA VAL A 435 27.74 -19.75 -49.97
C VAL A 435 28.49 -20.34 -51.16
N PHE A 436 29.04 -21.53 -50.94
CA PHE A 436 29.61 -22.37 -51.99
C PHE A 436 29.01 -23.77 -51.87
N LEU A 437 28.38 -24.28 -52.92
CA LEU A 437 27.58 -25.50 -52.91
C LEU A 437 26.53 -25.48 -51.80
N MET A 438 25.88 -24.35 -51.59
CA MET A 438 24.92 -24.08 -50.52
C MET A 438 25.47 -24.13 -49.07
N ILE A 439 26.77 -24.35 -48.90
CA ILE A 439 27.43 -24.33 -47.60
C ILE A 439 27.82 -22.86 -47.26
N PRO A 440 27.43 -22.35 -46.09
CA PRO A 440 27.79 -21.00 -45.69
C PRO A 440 29.29 -20.90 -45.36
N ILE A 441 30.03 -20.18 -46.22
CA ILE A 441 31.50 -20.07 -46.11
C ILE A 441 31.86 -18.94 -45.14
N PHE A 442 31.34 -17.71 -45.36
CA PHE A 442 31.57 -16.62 -44.45
C PHE A 442 30.40 -15.60 -44.40
N PRO A 443 30.14 -15.01 -43.24
CA PRO A 443 29.07 -14.04 -43.07
C PRO A 443 29.44 -12.71 -43.69
N LEU A 444 28.52 -12.12 -44.48
CA LEU A 444 28.68 -10.82 -45.16
C LEU A 444 28.00 -9.68 -44.41
N GLY A 445 26.95 -9.98 -43.66
CA GLY A 445 26.20 -9.00 -42.90
C GLY A 445 25.01 -9.65 -42.24
N ARG A 446 24.50 -9.04 -41.18
CA ARG A 446 23.30 -9.49 -40.48
C ARG A 446 22.21 -8.45 -40.62
N TYR A 447 20.99 -8.88 -40.89
CA TYR A 447 19.88 -8.01 -41.23
C TYR A 447 18.61 -8.43 -40.52
N ARG A 448 17.76 -7.46 -40.21
CA ARG A 448 16.37 -7.69 -39.83
C ARG A 448 15.51 -7.66 -41.06
N VAL A 449 14.73 -8.74 -41.27
CA VAL A 449 13.93 -8.94 -42.47
C VAL A 449 12.53 -9.40 -42.14
N ILE A 450 11.61 -9.17 -43.08
CA ILE A 450 10.27 -9.80 -43.12
C ILE A 450 10.29 -10.75 -44.29
N ASP A 451 9.82 -11.98 -44.07
CA ASP A 451 9.59 -12.94 -45.14
C ASP A 451 8.34 -12.51 -45.93
N ALA A 452 8.51 -12.23 -47.19
CA ALA A 452 7.44 -11.79 -48.10
C ALA A 452 6.84 -12.94 -48.91
N GLY A 453 7.32 -14.19 -48.68
CA GLY A 453 6.96 -15.37 -49.48
C GLY A 453 7.80 -15.52 -50.73
N ASP A 454 7.76 -16.67 -51.36
CA ASP A 454 8.45 -16.99 -52.62
C ASP A 454 9.95 -16.70 -52.62
N ASN A 455 10.64 -16.91 -51.48
CA ASN A 455 12.05 -16.56 -51.25
C ASN A 455 12.34 -15.06 -51.38
N CYS A 456 11.34 -14.20 -51.28
CA CYS A 456 11.48 -12.77 -51.26
C CYS A 456 11.55 -12.24 -49.82
N TYR A 457 12.46 -11.31 -49.56
CA TYR A 457 12.65 -10.74 -48.23
C TYR A 457 12.57 -9.21 -48.29
N ARG A 458 11.79 -8.63 -47.38
CA ARG A 458 11.81 -7.19 -47.17
C ARG A 458 12.85 -6.87 -46.10
N PHE A 459 13.95 -6.28 -46.49
CA PHE A 459 14.99 -5.84 -45.56
C PHE A 459 14.55 -4.56 -44.85
N ILE A 460 14.63 -4.59 -43.51
CA ILE A 460 14.28 -3.46 -42.65
C ILE A 460 15.52 -2.66 -42.29
N GLY A 461 16.60 -3.36 -41.93
CA GLY A 461 17.86 -2.71 -41.57
C GLY A 461 18.97 -3.71 -41.28
N LYS A 462 20.17 -3.19 -41.07
CA LYS A 462 21.36 -3.95 -40.68
C LYS A 462 21.44 -4.05 -39.17
N VAL A 463 21.83 -5.22 -38.66
CA VAL A 463 22.04 -5.48 -37.24
C VAL A 463 23.47 -5.97 -36.99
N PRO A 464 24.02 -5.78 -35.77
CA PRO A 464 25.35 -6.22 -35.43
C PRO A 464 25.51 -7.75 -35.55
N PHE A 465 26.68 -8.21 -35.92
CA PHE A 465 27.03 -9.62 -35.87
C PHE A 465 26.98 -10.19 -34.46
N ARG A 466 26.40 -11.37 -34.30
CA ARG A 466 26.49 -12.16 -33.07
C ARG A 466 27.91 -12.65 -32.83
N THR A 467 28.20 -13.06 -31.62
CA THR A 467 29.46 -13.69 -31.26
C THR A 467 29.79 -14.87 -32.18
N PHE A 468 28.78 -15.72 -32.48
CA PHE A 468 28.91 -16.83 -33.41
C PHE A 468 29.29 -16.37 -34.82
N ASP A 469 28.65 -15.36 -35.39
CA ASP A 469 28.94 -14.83 -36.71
C ASP A 469 30.36 -14.26 -36.78
N LYS A 470 30.86 -13.62 -35.72
CA LYS A 470 32.23 -13.11 -35.60
C LYS A 470 33.27 -14.26 -35.60
N TRP A 471 33.00 -15.28 -34.76
CA TRP A 471 33.86 -16.47 -34.72
C TRP A 471 33.87 -17.21 -36.06
N HIS A 472 32.72 -17.38 -36.70
CA HIS A 472 32.62 -18.00 -38.02
C HIS A 472 33.42 -17.22 -39.05
N LEU A 473 33.31 -15.88 -39.04
CA LEU A 473 34.12 -15.03 -39.93
C LEU A 473 35.62 -15.20 -39.69
N CYS A 474 36.06 -15.19 -38.43
CA CYS A 474 37.48 -15.39 -38.09
C CYS A 474 38.00 -16.76 -38.56
N ILE A 475 37.24 -17.83 -38.29
CA ILE A 475 37.60 -19.20 -38.71
C ILE A 475 37.65 -19.29 -40.24
N SER A 476 36.68 -18.72 -40.93
CA SER A 476 36.64 -18.72 -42.40
C SER A 476 37.81 -17.97 -43.01
N ILE A 477 38.19 -16.83 -42.42
CA ILE A 477 39.39 -16.08 -42.86
C ILE A 477 40.66 -16.91 -42.65
N LEU A 478 40.79 -17.58 -41.49
CA LEU A 478 41.94 -18.45 -41.21
C LEU A 478 42.03 -19.63 -42.18
N ILE A 479 40.91 -20.27 -42.53
CA ILE A 479 40.86 -21.36 -43.50
C ILE A 479 41.26 -20.83 -44.88
N LEU A 480 40.71 -19.71 -45.31
CA LEU A 480 41.10 -19.08 -46.59
C LEU A 480 42.60 -18.70 -46.62
N ALA A 481 43.11 -18.09 -45.55
CA ALA A 481 44.51 -17.77 -45.42
C ALA A 481 45.37 -19.03 -45.50
N TYR A 482 44.99 -20.10 -44.83
CA TYR A 482 45.69 -21.42 -44.94
C TYR A 482 45.66 -21.98 -46.38
N MET A 483 44.49 -21.89 -47.04
CA MET A 483 44.38 -22.36 -48.45
C MET A 483 45.27 -21.53 -49.41
N PHE A 484 45.40 -20.22 -49.23
CA PHE A 484 46.21 -19.36 -50.11
C PHE A 484 47.68 -19.35 -49.75
N PHE A 485 48.06 -19.47 -48.50
CA PHE A 485 49.44 -19.37 -48.03
C PHE A 485 50.02 -20.71 -47.55
N GLY A 486 49.20 -21.71 -47.24
CA GLY A 486 49.61 -23.02 -46.71
C GLY A 486 50.50 -23.79 -47.69
N SER A 487 50.24 -23.67 -49.00
CA SER A 487 51.12 -24.25 -50.05
C SER A 487 52.51 -23.69 -50.12
N SER A 488 52.73 -22.50 -49.51
CA SER A 488 54.06 -21.91 -49.43
C SER A 488 54.85 -22.40 -48.21
N ILE A 489 54.15 -22.90 -47.17
CA ILE A 489 54.73 -23.39 -45.91
C ILE A 489 55.14 -24.87 -46.02
N GLU A 490 54.39 -25.69 -46.83
CA GLU A 490 54.68 -27.12 -46.99
C GLU A 490 55.96 -27.42 -47.78
N LYS A 491 56.58 -26.43 -48.43
CA LYS A 491 57.86 -26.65 -49.19
C LYS A 491 59.10 -26.76 -48.31
N GLU A 492 59.00 -26.52 -47.02
CA GLU A 492 60.17 -26.52 -46.14
C GLU A 492 60.32 -27.75 -45.23
N PHE A 493 59.33 -28.69 -45.21
CA PHE A 493 59.32 -29.84 -44.28
C PHE A 493 58.90 -31.19 -44.92
N THR A 494 59.45 -31.65 -46.01
CA THR A 494 59.25 -33.09 -46.40
C THR A 494 60.56 -33.72 -46.96
N THR A 495 61.12 -34.54 -46.12
CA THR A 495 61.93 -35.67 -46.56
C THR A 495 61.07 -36.93 -46.66
N PRO A 496 61.15 -37.79 -47.65
CA PRO A 496 60.23 -38.85 -47.93
C PRO A 496 60.53 -40.14 -47.16
N LYS A 497 59.49 -40.80 -46.63
CA LYS A 497 59.54 -42.18 -46.18
C LYS A 497 58.57 -43.04 -47.00
N PRO A 498 58.91 -44.31 -47.29
CA PRO A 498 58.18 -45.14 -48.29
C PRO A 498 56.90 -45.83 -47.82
N ASN A 499 56.01 -46.08 -48.80
CA ASN A 499 54.68 -46.69 -48.64
C ASN A 499 54.69 -48.18 -48.30
N PRO A 500 53.70 -48.67 -47.51
CA PRO A 500 53.22 -50.04 -47.55
C PRO A 500 51.93 -50.19 -48.39
N PRO A 501 51.60 -51.39 -48.87
CA PRO A 501 50.70 -51.63 -50.00
C PRO A 501 49.21 -51.60 -49.61
N ARG A 502 48.42 -51.32 -50.65
CA ARG A 502 46.95 -51.12 -50.67
C ARG A 502 46.17 -52.44 -50.58
N PRO A 503 45.12 -52.59 -49.80
CA PRO A 503 44.11 -53.66 -49.97
C PRO A 503 43.02 -53.32 -50.99
N ALA A 504 42.44 -54.32 -51.61
CA ALA A 504 41.48 -54.24 -52.68
C ALA A 504 40.06 -53.79 -52.30
N PRO A 505 39.25 -53.29 -53.24
CA PRO A 505 37.95 -52.72 -52.98
C PRO A 505 36.84 -53.79 -52.83
N ALA A 506 35.88 -53.52 -51.89
CA ALA A 506 34.67 -54.32 -51.70
C ALA A 506 33.53 -53.84 -52.64
N PRO A 507 32.58 -54.73 -52.99
CA PRO A 507 31.60 -54.44 -54.03
C PRO A 507 30.41 -53.63 -53.58
N ALA A 508 29.78 -52.88 -54.51
CA ALA A 508 28.66 -51.97 -54.35
C ALA A 508 27.32 -52.65 -53.96
N PRO A 509 26.50 -52.05 -53.13
CA PRO A 509 25.11 -52.54 -52.89
C PRO A 509 24.12 -52.09 -53.97
N ALA A 510 23.12 -52.95 -54.21
CA ALA A 510 22.07 -52.82 -55.22
C ALA A 510 21.05 -51.70 -54.96
N PRO A 511 20.37 -51.19 -55.99
CA PRO A 511 19.46 -50.02 -55.82
C PRO A 511 18.10 -50.41 -55.26
N ASN A 512 17.55 -49.53 -54.37
CA ASN A 512 16.21 -49.63 -53.82
C ASN A 512 15.12 -49.20 -54.84
N PRO A 513 13.92 -49.75 -54.79
CA PRO A 513 12.86 -49.49 -55.77
C PRO A 513 12.15 -48.15 -55.49
N THR A 514 11.74 -47.50 -56.57
CA THR A 514 10.99 -46.22 -56.64
C THR A 514 9.59 -46.33 -56.05
N PRO A 515 9.09 -45.38 -55.29
CA PRO A 515 7.70 -45.33 -54.83
C PRO A 515 6.75 -44.81 -55.92
N VAL A 516 5.56 -45.51 -56.02
CA VAL A 516 4.46 -45.21 -56.94
C VAL A 516 3.73 -43.89 -56.46
N PRO A 517 3.26 -43.03 -57.40
CA PRO A 517 2.54 -41.79 -57.05
C PRO A 517 1.09 -42.08 -56.64
N ILE A 518 0.67 -41.40 -55.57
CA ILE A 518 -0.72 -41.37 -55.09
C ILE A 518 -1.50 -40.31 -55.90
N PRO A 519 -2.76 -40.58 -56.37
CA PRO A 519 -3.55 -39.65 -57.14
C PRO A 519 -4.06 -38.49 -56.28
N ALA A 520 -4.11 -37.29 -56.86
CA ALA A 520 -4.62 -36.06 -56.24
C ALA A 520 -6.15 -36.13 -55.99
N PRO A 521 -6.67 -35.53 -54.87
CA PRO A 521 -8.10 -35.41 -54.65
C PRO A 521 -8.73 -34.34 -55.53
N ALA A 522 -9.99 -34.58 -55.93
CA ALA A 522 -10.80 -33.71 -56.78
C ALA A 522 -11.10 -32.35 -56.14
N PRO A 523 -11.26 -31.27 -56.91
CA PRO A 523 -11.52 -29.92 -56.38
C PRO A 523 -12.95 -29.79 -55.82
N ALA A 524 -13.05 -29.15 -54.64
CA ALA A 524 -14.31 -28.79 -54.01
C ALA A 524 -15.06 -27.69 -54.78
N PRO A 525 -16.42 -27.66 -54.75
CA PRO A 525 -17.20 -26.68 -55.48
C PRO A 525 -17.00 -25.28 -54.92
N THR A 526 -16.86 -24.34 -55.84
CA THR A 526 -16.74 -22.89 -55.59
C THR A 526 -17.99 -22.35 -54.91
N PRO A 527 -17.89 -21.61 -53.78
CA PRO A 527 -19.04 -20.90 -53.22
C PRO A 527 -19.41 -19.69 -54.09
N VAL A 528 -20.73 -19.52 -54.29
CA VAL A 528 -21.32 -18.37 -54.94
C VAL A 528 -21.01 -17.09 -54.16
N PRO A 529 -20.59 -15.99 -54.76
CA PRO A 529 -20.29 -14.74 -54.03
C PRO A 529 -21.57 -14.10 -53.51
N ILE A 530 -21.70 -13.99 -52.19
CA ILE A 530 -22.64 -13.07 -51.54
C ILE A 530 -22.13 -11.64 -51.79
N PRO A 531 -22.97 -10.67 -52.19
CA PRO A 531 -22.51 -9.30 -52.35
C PRO A 531 -21.97 -8.77 -51.04
N ALA A 532 -20.73 -8.34 -51.01
CA ALA A 532 -20.10 -7.75 -49.84
C ALA A 532 -20.83 -6.48 -49.47
N PRO A 533 -21.27 -6.32 -48.20
CA PRO A 533 -21.80 -5.02 -47.74
C PRO A 533 -20.72 -3.96 -47.90
N ASP A 534 -21.16 -2.76 -48.33
CA ASP A 534 -20.25 -1.64 -48.60
C ASP A 534 -19.41 -1.40 -47.33
N PHE A 535 -18.12 -1.54 -47.45
CA PHE A 535 -17.13 -1.46 -46.40
C PHE A 535 -17.24 -0.13 -45.59
N ARG A 536 -17.74 0.92 -46.20
CA ARG A 536 -18.00 2.22 -45.58
C ARG A 536 -19.20 2.17 -44.63
N ASP A 537 -20.25 1.47 -45.03
CA ASP A 537 -21.45 1.32 -44.21
C ASP A 537 -21.17 0.51 -42.96
N ARG A 538 -20.36 -0.56 -43.05
CA ARG A 538 -19.95 -1.36 -41.88
C ARG A 538 -19.12 -0.57 -40.87
N LEU A 539 -18.17 0.26 -41.33
CA LEU A 539 -17.40 1.12 -40.46
C LEU A 539 -18.26 2.18 -39.75
N THR A 540 -19.22 2.74 -40.46
CA THR A 540 -20.17 3.73 -39.91
C THR A 540 -21.05 3.07 -38.84
N GLN A 541 -21.56 1.88 -39.13
CA GLN A 541 -22.39 1.14 -38.20
C GLN A 541 -21.63 0.73 -36.95
N LEU A 542 -20.42 0.19 -37.06
CA LEU A 542 -19.57 -0.15 -35.92
C LEU A 542 -19.27 1.07 -35.02
N LYS A 543 -19.01 2.22 -35.62
CA LYS A 543 -18.80 3.46 -34.88
C LYS A 543 -20.02 3.84 -34.05
N GLN A 544 -21.22 3.71 -34.63
CA GLN A 544 -22.49 4.03 -33.97
C GLN A 544 -22.81 3.01 -32.88
N ASP A 545 -22.54 1.72 -33.11
CA ASP A 545 -22.72 0.64 -32.13
C ASP A 545 -21.79 0.81 -30.93
N ILE A 546 -20.51 1.12 -31.16
CA ILE A 546 -19.54 1.43 -30.11
C ILE A 546 -20.01 2.60 -29.24
N GLU A 547 -20.49 3.68 -29.85
CA GLU A 547 -20.95 4.87 -29.12
C GLU A 547 -22.21 4.55 -28.30
N THR A 548 -23.14 3.80 -28.85
CA THR A 548 -24.35 3.37 -28.14
C THR A 548 -24.04 2.47 -26.97
N LYS A 549 -23.09 1.52 -27.12
CA LYS A 549 -22.65 0.63 -26.06
C LYS A 549 -21.89 1.38 -24.97
N LYS A 550 -21.09 2.40 -25.29
CA LYS A 550 -20.42 3.25 -24.31
C LYS A 550 -21.40 4.04 -23.44
N ILE A 551 -22.48 4.56 -24.02
CA ILE A 551 -23.53 5.23 -23.26
C ILE A 551 -24.17 4.26 -22.26
N LYS A 552 -24.43 3.01 -22.67
CA LYS A 552 -24.96 1.97 -21.78
C LYS A 552 -23.97 1.60 -20.67
N LEU A 553 -22.67 1.51 -20.98
CA LEU A 553 -21.62 1.27 -19.98
C LEU A 553 -21.60 2.35 -18.90
N SER A 554 -21.66 3.62 -19.31
CA SER A 554 -21.72 4.75 -18.36
C SER A 554 -22.97 4.73 -17.48
N ALA A 555 -24.11 4.30 -18.02
CA ALA A 555 -25.34 4.13 -17.23
C ALA A 555 -25.22 3.01 -16.20
N LEU A 556 -24.68 1.85 -16.59
CA LEU A 556 -24.44 0.72 -15.67
C LEU A 556 -23.41 1.08 -14.58
N GLU A 557 -22.36 1.82 -14.93
CA GLU A 557 -21.37 2.31 -13.99
C GLU A 557 -21.98 3.25 -12.93
N SER A 558 -22.86 4.15 -13.35
CA SER A 558 -23.61 5.04 -12.45
C SER A 558 -24.57 4.25 -11.56
N GLU A 559 -25.21 3.20 -12.07
CA GLU A 559 -26.10 2.33 -11.28
C GLU A 559 -25.30 1.52 -10.23
N ILE A 560 -24.15 0.97 -10.60
CA ILE A 560 -23.23 0.28 -9.68
C ILE A 560 -22.80 1.23 -8.56
N GLN A 561 -22.36 2.45 -8.89
CA GLN A 561 -21.93 3.44 -7.89
C GLN A 561 -23.08 3.82 -6.93
N SER A 562 -24.30 3.95 -7.44
CA SER A 562 -25.48 4.22 -6.60
C SER A 562 -25.77 3.07 -5.64
N MET A 563 -25.57 1.81 -6.10
CA MET A 563 -25.75 0.65 -5.23
C MET A 563 -24.64 0.54 -4.20
N ASP A 564 -23.40 0.82 -4.55
CA ASP A 564 -22.26 0.83 -3.63
C ASP A 564 -22.50 1.85 -2.51
N ASN A 565 -22.95 3.07 -2.80
CA ASN A 565 -23.33 4.06 -1.79
C ASN A 565 -24.46 3.59 -0.86
N ARG A 566 -25.44 2.83 -1.39
CA ARG A 566 -26.53 2.26 -0.58
C ARG A 566 -26.05 1.10 0.29
N LEU A 567 -25.13 0.29 -0.21
CA LEU A 567 -24.48 -0.79 0.56
C LEU A 567 -23.70 -0.22 1.72
N ASP A 568 -22.94 0.85 1.55
CA ASP A 568 -22.21 1.55 2.61
C ASP A 568 -23.16 2.08 3.69
N THR A 569 -24.29 2.67 3.28
CA THR A 569 -25.31 3.15 4.22
C THR A 569 -25.93 2.00 5.01
N LEU A 570 -26.28 0.90 4.35
CA LEU A 570 -26.86 -0.28 5.00
C LEU A 570 -25.84 -0.97 5.91
N ASN A 571 -24.56 -1.02 5.52
CA ASN A 571 -23.49 -1.59 6.33
C ASN A 571 -23.33 -0.80 7.63
N THR A 572 -23.29 0.53 7.56
CA THR A 572 -23.23 1.40 8.74
C THR A 572 -24.44 1.17 9.67
N GLN A 573 -25.65 0.99 9.11
CA GLN A 573 -26.84 0.69 9.90
C GLN A 573 -26.81 -0.71 10.51
N LEU A 574 -26.26 -1.69 9.81
CA LEU A 574 -26.06 -3.05 10.31
C LEU A 574 -25.06 -3.09 11.46
N GLU A 575 -23.94 -2.40 11.33
CA GLU A 575 -22.95 -2.27 12.40
C GLU A 575 -23.54 -1.63 13.64
N ASN A 576 -24.29 -0.53 13.48
CA ASN A 576 -24.95 0.13 14.60
C ASN A 576 -25.99 -0.78 15.29
N SER A 577 -26.82 -1.51 14.52
CA SER A 577 -27.79 -2.44 15.10
C SER A 577 -27.12 -3.66 15.72
N LYS A 578 -26.02 -4.16 15.17
CA LYS A 578 -25.22 -5.23 15.75
C LYS A 578 -24.60 -4.80 17.08
N ARG A 579 -24.04 -3.58 17.16
CA ARG A 579 -23.53 -3.03 18.43
C ARG A 579 -24.58 -2.98 19.52
N LEU A 580 -25.83 -2.62 19.19
CA LEU A 580 -26.96 -2.62 20.15
C LEU A 580 -27.28 -4.04 20.63
N ILE A 581 -27.27 -5.02 19.72
CA ILE A 581 -27.50 -6.43 20.04
C ILE A 581 -26.36 -6.97 20.91
N ASP A 582 -25.11 -6.73 20.56
CA ASP A 582 -23.93 -7.21 21.29
C ASP A 582 -23.83 -6.59 22.71
N MET A 583 -24.44 -5.42 22.93
CA MET A 583 -24.53 -4.76 24.24
C MET A 583 -25.71 -5.26 25.09
N GLY A 584 -26.51 -6.22 24.61
CA GLY A 584 -27.70 -6.72 25.31
C GLY A 584 -28.81 -5.68 25.47
N LEU A 585 -28.82 -4.64 24.61
CA LEU A 585 -29.84 -3.59 24.55
C LEU A 585 -30.91 -3.92 23.48
N ASP A 586 -30.98 -5.20 23.09
CA ASP A 586 -31.86 -5.69 22.05
C ASP A 586 -33.24 -6.00 22.60
N ASP A 587 -34.20 -5.19 22.24
CA ASP A 587 -35.59 -5.65 22.25
C ASP A 587 -35.83 -6.52 20.98
N ARG A 588 -36.91 -7.34 21.03
CA ARG A 588 -37.28 -8.21 19.91
C ARG A 588 -37.45 -7.45 18.59
N SER A 589 -37.74 -6.17 18.64
CA SER A 589 -37.90 -5.25 17.51
C SER A 589 -36.54 -4.94 16.86
N THR A 590 -35.50 -4.71 17.66
CA THR A 590 -34.12 -4.43 17.17
C THR A 590 -33.53 -5.62 16.44
N VAL A 591 -33.71 -6.85 16.96
CA VAL A 591 -33.23 -8.08 16.30
C VAL A 591 -33.95 -8.31 14.97
N VAL A 592 -35.28 -8.13 14.93
CA VAL A 592 -36.05 -8.25 13.68
C VAL A 592 -35.61 -7.22 12.66
N SER A 593 -35.44 -5.95 13.08
CA SER A 593 -34.93 -4.88 12.20
C SER A 593 -33.54 -5.15 11.67
N HIS A 594 -32.62 -5.68 12.48
CA HIS A 594 -31.30 -6.10 12.07
C HIS A 594 -31.37 -7.19 10.99
N ASN A 595 -32.11 -8.24 11.22
CA ASN A 595 -32.28 -9.36 10.28
C ASN A 595 -32.87 -8.91 8.93
N ASP A 596 -33.82 -7.97 8.96
CA ASP A 596 -34.40 -7.42 7.73
C ASP A 596 -33.39 -6.55 6.94
N LYS A 597 -32.54 -5.79 7.63
CA LYS A 597 -31.44 -5.07 7.00
C LYS A 597 -30.39 -6.01 6.40
N VAL A 598 -30.06 -7.13 7.07
CA VAL A 598 -29.20 -8.19 6.51
C VAL A 598 -29.77 -8.75 5.21
N LYS A 599 -31.09 -9.03 5.18
CA LYS A 599 -31.75 -9.50 3.95
C LYS A 599 -31.68 -8.45 2.84
N GLN A 600 -31.92 -7.17 3.15
CA GLN A 600 -31.84 -6.07 2.19
C GLN A 600 -30.41 -5.90 1.66
N PHE A 601 -29.40 -5.99 2.53
CA PHE A 601 -27.99 -5.92 2.16
C PHE A 601 -27.62 -7.05 1.19
N ASN A 602 -27.94 -8.29 1.52
CA ASN A 602 -27.68 -9.45 0.67
C ASN A 602 -28.39 -9.37 -0.69
N ALA A 603 -29.64 -8.91 -0.71
CA ALA A 603 -30.39 -8.71 -1.96
C ALA A 603 -29.74 -7.64 -2.84
N LEU A 604 -29.26 -6.54 -2.23
CA LEU A 604 -28.60 -5.46 -2.95
C LEU A 604 -27.21 -5.89 -3.48
N VAL A 605 -26.43 -6.68 -2.72
CA VAL A 605 -25.16 -7.28 -3.16
C VAL A 605 -25.39 -8.18 -4.37
N ASN A 606 -26.42 -9.05 -4.34
CA ASN A 606 -26.74 -9.92 -5.46
C ASN A 606 -27.14 -9.13 -6.71
N ARG A 607 -27.96 -8.08 -6.56
CA ARG A 607 -28.35 -7.21 -7.67
C ARG A 607 -27.13 -6.48 -8.25
N ARG A 608 -26.28 -5.92 -7.39
CA ARG A 608 -25.02 -5.25 -7.81
C ARG A 608 -24.11 -6.19 -8.59
N ASN A 609 -23.95 -7.43 -8.14
CA ASN A 609 -23.13 -8.43 -8.81
C ASN A 609 -23.67 -8.82 -10.19
N ASN A 610 -25.01 -8.88 -10.35
CA ASN A 610 -25.65 -9.16 -11.65
C ASN A 610 -25.39 -8.00 -12.63
N ILE A 611 -25.56 -6.77 -12.20
CA ILE A 611 -25.31 -5.58 -13.05
C ILE A 611 -23.81 -5.48 -13.38
N PHE A 612 -22.93 -5.82 -12.45
CA PHE A 612 -21.50 -5.86 -12.72
C PHE A 612 -21.11 -6.94 -13.73
N ALA A 613 -21.80 -8.09 -13.73
CA ALA A 613 -21.62 -9.13 -14.76
C ALA A 613 -22.09 -8.62 -16.14
N GLU A 614 -23.22 -7.90 -16.20
CA GLU A 614 -23.71 -7.26 -17.42
C GLU A 614 -22.72 -6.20 -17.94
N TYR A 615 -22.21 -5.34 -17.05
CA TYR A 615 -21.16 -4.37 -17.37
C TYR A 615 -19.93 -5.04 -17.99
N LYS A 616 -19.43 -6.12 -17.39
CA LYS A 616 -18.27 -6.86 -17.94
C LYS A 616 -18.55 -7.44 -19.31
N SER A 617 -19.72 -8.03 -19.51
CA SER A 617 -20.12 -8.60 -20.79
C SER A 617 -20.21 -7.53 -21.88
N LEU A 618 -20.82 -6.38 -21.56
CA LEU A 618 -20.95 -5.26 -22.48
C LEU A 618 -19.58 -4.63 -22.81
N LEU A 619 -18.70 -4.52 -21.83
CA LEU A 619 -17.34 -4.03 -22.01
C LEU A 619 -16.53 -4.93 -22.96
N ALA A 620 -16.64 -6.26 -22.80
CA ALA A 620 -16.02 -7.21 -23.71
C ALA A 620 -16.54 -7.06 -25.15
N SER A 621 -17.86 -6.84 -25.31
CA SER A 621 -18.48 -6.58 -26.61
C SER A 621 -17.99 -5.28 -27.26
N VAL A 622 -17.83 -4.21 -26.49
CA VAL A 622 -17.27 -2.92 -26.99
C VAL A 622 -15.84 -3.10 -27.47
N ASN A 623 -15.02 -3.85 -26.70
CA ASN A 623 -13.64 -4.11 -27.09
C ASN A 623 -13.55 -4.92 -28.38
N ALA A 624 -14.42 -5.93 -28.57
CA ALA A 624 -14.49 -6.70 -29.79
C ALA A 624 -14.88 -5.81 -31.01
N ASP A 625 -15.86 -4.93 -30.86
CA ASP A 625 -16.26 -3.98 -31.91
C ASP A 625 -15.13 -3.00 -32.26
N ILE A 626 -14.37 -2.54 -31.25
CA ILE A 626 -13.21 -1.66 -31.46
C ILE A 626 -12.12 -2.41 -32.24
N ASP A 627 -11.87 -3.67 -31.94
CA ASP A 627 -10.87 -4.48 -32.63
C ASP A 627 -11.30 -4.75 -34.09
N GLU A 628 -12.59 -5.05 -34.34
CA GLU A 628 -13.15 -5.16 -35.68
C GLU A 628 -13.01 -3.84 -36.45
N PHE A 629 -13.40 -2.72 -35.83
CA PHE A 629 -13.27 -1.38 -36.41
C PHE A 629 -11.82 -1.06 -36.80
N ASN A 630 -10.88 -1.32 -35.88
CA ASN A 630 -9.46 -1.08 -36.14
C ASN A 630 -8.91 -1.98 -37.26
N THR A 631 -9.35 -3.23 -37.32
CA THR A 631 -8.95 -4.18 -38.37
C THR A 631 -9.46 -3.73 -39.74
N LEU A 632 -10.73 -3.33 -39.82
CA LEU A 632 -11.33 -2.82 -41.03
C LEU A 632 -10.69 -1.49 -41.48
N ASN A 633 -10.42 -0.60 -40.55
CA ASN A 633 -9.79 0.69 -40.85
C ASN A 633 -8.34 0.56 -41.33
N ARG A 634 -7.58 -0.47 -40.87
CA ARG A 634 -6.26 -0.79 -41.42
C ARG A 634 -6.30 -1.33 -42.84
N ARG A 635 -7.32 -2.11 -43.18
CA ARG A 635 -7.50 -2.62 -44.56
C ARG A 635 -7.88 -1.50 -45.57
N ARG A 636 -8.34 -0.35 -45.09
CA ARG A 636 -8.68 0.83 -45.91
C ARG A 636 -7.46 1.68 -46.28
N ARG A 637 -6.37 1.60 -45.50
CA ARG A 637 -5.08 2.27 -45.79
C ARG A 637 -4.20 1.38 -46.65
#